data_5d019d08994f84ef07828036a6ce27ed
#
_entry.id   5d019d08994f84ef07828036a6ce27ed
#
_cell.length_a   1.000
_cell.length_b   1.000
_cell.length_c   1.000
_cell.angle_alpha   90.00
_cell.angle_beta   90.00
_cell.angle_gamma   90.00
#
_symmetry.space_group_name_H-M   'P 1'
#
loop_
_entity.id
_entity.type
_entity.pdbx_description
1 polymer ?
#
loop_
_entity_poly.entity_id
_entity_poly.type
_entity_poly.pdbx_seq_one_letter_code
_entity_poly.pdbx_strand_id
1 'polypeptide(L)'
;MAKKLLIVCALLALISSSLFAQYDMKAPLPMDPNIRVGKLANGLTYYIRHNAEPKERASFYIIQNVGAILENDDQNGLAHFLEHMAFNGTKNFPGRKGITNMLEKHGVEFGRNVNAYTAQDETVYNISEVPTTNPGLLDTCLLVLHDWSHYLLLVDEEIDGERGVITEEWRTRRNAGFRLRAQTTPVILKDSKYAVRDVIGDLDIIQNFKYQTLRDYYHKWYRPDLQAIAVVGDFDVDQMEKKVKELFSQIPTPVNPAKREIFTVPAHDEILYVCATDKEVTSSSVSVYIKYPETPQAEKNHQYMKNGFLTSFYNTMLGQRISELLQKGNPPFINAQAGFGGGIVRGWNVYVMTATAKPNQEAEALEAVYRENERVKRFGFTQGELERAKTNMLVGLESAYKQKDKTTSEDYIEEIKSNFTEGEPIVDFDYYYNFAKEIIPTITVEEVSALAKQYLNRKNMVIIAQGPSEGVKHITKDEALAVMDKVEKSQLEPYKDQSSEASLINEDLKGSKIIATKKLPQFDAEEWTLENGAKVVFRKADFEKDQVQVASYSKGGTSLYDVDKLASAMVATQFVGAYGLGDYDAITLRKLLTGKQASSAVGISGLSESVGGASTPNDFETMMQLIYLRFEKPRFDKEAHEAMMHRNYAAIENAPITPQKIMQDSISMIMSNYSKRNLIFNKEFLDKISIEQIEEIYRDRIKDISDFTFFIVGNIDAETVKPLVEKYLGSVKSYNRKETWVDNKVRGPKGRTEKVIELDLTTPKSTVITNFSKDMKVTIPNNLCLNILRGILDARYMTNIREKEGGTYGVSVQPGSSREPYESYSMTMSFDCDPDKAEHLKSLIYTEIDKLMKEGPTQEEIDKVTSIMKKNNEQSKPHNAYWMSAIQTYYLRGIDVTDPKNFDNIIDKITPKDVKKFTQKLFKGADVVDILFVPKAK
;
A
#
# COMPACT_ATOMS: atom_id res chain seq x y z
N MET A 1 24.18 -54.43 -33.23
CA MET A 1 23.18 -53.37 -33.09
C MET A 1 23.21 -52.62 -31.74
N ALA A 2 23.35 -53.35 -30.62
CA ALA A 2 23.36 -52.70 -29.28
C ALA A 2 24.50 -51.68 -29.04
N LYS A 3 25.74 -51.91 -29.52
CA LYS A 3 26.85 -50.97 -29.41
C LYS A 3 26.68 -49.65 -30.21
N LYS A 4 25.96 -49.70 -31.34
CA LYS A 4 25.66 -48.49 -32.12
C LYS A 4 24.52 -47.67 -31.47
N LEU A 5 23.60 -48.33 -30.78
CA LEU A 5 22.51 -47.65 -30.05
C LEU A 5 23.04 -46.92 -28.81
N LEU A 6 24.01 -47.56 -28.08
CA LEU A 6 24.68 -46.95 -26.92
C LEU A 6 25.51 -45.71 -27.31
N ILE A 7 26.16 -45.72 -28.48
CA ILE A 7 26.93 -44.60 -28.99
C ILE A 7 26.01 -43.45 -29.42
N VAL A 8 24.86 -43.74 -30.02
CA VAL A 8 23.84 -42.72 -30.39
C VAL A 8 23.16 -42.15 -29.16
N CYS A 9 22.85 -42.96 -28.14
CA CYS A 9 22.33 -42.46 -26.87
C CYS A 9 23.37 -41.62 -26.08
N ALA A 10 24.64 -42.00 -26.13
CA ALA A 10 25.74 -41.21 -25.51
C ALA A 10 26.01 -39.93 -26.28
N LEU A 11 25.89 -39.91 -27.59
CA LEU A 11 25.98 -38.70 -28.42
C LEU A 11 24.75 -37.82 -28.27
N LEU A 12 23.56 -38.35 -28.16
CA LEU A 12 22.35 -37.60 -27.82
C LEU A 12 22.37 -37.04 -26.39
N ALA A 13 22.93 -37.76 -25.44
CA ALA A 13 23.16 -37.25 -24.07
C ALA A 13 24.25 -36.16 -24.02
N LEU A 14 25.27 -36.23 -24.90
CA LEU A 14 26.30 -35.20 -25.03
C LEU A 14 25.82 -33.98 -25.82
N ILE A 15 24.83 -34.13 -26.70
CA ILE A 15 24.22 -33.01 -27.45
C ILE A 15 23.12 -32.32 -26.63
N SER A 16 22.45 -33.03 -25.72
CA SER A 16 21.48 -32.43 -24.79
C SER A 16 22.11 -31.65 -23.65
N SER A 17 23.41 -31.84 -23.36
CA SER A 17 24.15 -31.08 -22.35
C SER A 17 24.82 -29.80 -22.89
N SER A 18 24.65 -29.45 -24.16
CA SER A 18 25.35 -28.31 -24.77
C SER A 18 24.43 -27.21 -25.32
N LEU A 19 23.15 -27.14 -24.89
CA LEU A 19 22.19 -26.11 -25.34
C LEU A 19 21.69 -25.18 -24.22
N PHE A 20 22.20 -25.34 -22.99
CA PHE A 20 21.99 -24.31 -21.98
C PHE A 20 23.17 -23.34 -22.06
N ALA A 21 22.91 -22.09 -22.38
CA ALA A 21 23.89 -21.04 -22.22
C ALA A 21 24.32 -21.03 -20.74
N GLN A 22 25.50 -21.55 -20.47
CA GLN A 22 26.02 -21.59 -19.09
C GLN A 22 26.43 -20.17 -18.72
N TYR A 23 25.57 -19.48 -17.95
CA TYR A 23 25.92 -18.15 -17.41
C TYR A 23 27.20 -18.24 -16.59
N ASP A 24 28.16 -17.38 -16.88
CA ASP A 24 29.28 -17.15 -15.95
C ASP A 24 28.73 -16.42 -14.71
N MET A 25 28.58 -17.16 -13.62
CA MET A 25 28.00 -16.66 -12.38
C MET A 25 28.80 -15.51 -11.75
N LYS A 26 30.05 -15.30 -12.16
CA LYS A 26 30.92 -14.20 -11.69
C LYS A 26 30.94 -13.02 -12.66
N ALA A 27 30.37 -13.16 -13.85
CA ALA A 27 30.28 -12.07 -14.80
C ALA A 27 29.33 -10.97 -14.27
N PRO A 28 29.66 -9.69 -14.47
CA PRO A 28 28.79 -8.59 -14.11
C PRO A 28 27.46 -8.69 -14.89
N LEU A 29 26.39 -8.19 -14.28
CA LEU A 29 25.09 -8.13 -14.92
C LEU A 29 25.06 -7.08 -16.04
N PRO A 30 24.42 -7.37 -17.18
CA PRO A 30 24.28 -6.39 -18.26
C PRO A 30 23.35 -5.25 -17.82
N MET A 31 23.78 -4.02 -18.11
CA MET A 31 22.93 -2.84 -17.94
C MET A 31 21.78 -2.85 -18.93
N ASP A 32 20.59 -2.41 -18.53
CA ASP A 32 19.44 -2.25 -19.44
C ASP A 32 19.80 -1.28 -20.59
N PRO A 33 19.81 -1.74 -21.85
CA PRO A 33 20.19 -0.91 -22.99
C PRO A 33 19.18 0.21 -23.30
N ASN A 34 17.98 0.17 -22.72
CA ASN A 34 16.95 1.17 -22.92
C ASN A 34 17.13 2.40 -22.03
N ILE A 35 18.02 2.34 -21.04
CA ILE A 35 18.35 3.47 -20.18
C ILE A 35 19.64 4.13 -20.66
N ARG A 36 19.54 5.41 -21.03
CA ARG A 36 20.70 6.22 -21.36
C ARG A 36 21.26 6.83 -20.08
N VAL A 37 22.47 6.44 -19.73
CA VAL A 37 23.20 6.94 -18.55
C VAL A 37 24.40 7.75 -19.01
N GLY A 38 24.61 8.90 -18.36
CA GLY A 38 25.78 9.71 -18.60
C GLY A 38 26.18 10.54 -17.40
N LYS A 39 27.39 11.11 -17.46
CA LYS A 39 27.92 11.99 -16.42
C LYS A 39 28.45 13.26 -17.05
N LEU A 40 28.03 14.41 -16.53
CA LEU A 40 28.46 15.72 -17.00
C LEU A 40 29.84 16.09 -16.44
N ALA A 41 30.50 17.06 -17.04
CA ALA A 41 31.84 17.52 -16.61
C ALA A 41 31.85 18.08 -15.18
N ASN A 42 30.73 18.61 -14.69
CA ASN A 42 30.57 19.10 -13.31
C ASN A 42 30.29 17.99 -12.30
N GLY A 43 30.19 16.73 -12.75
CA GLY A 43 29.98 15.55 -11.91
C GLY A 43 28.55 15.07 -11.82
N LEU A 44 27.54 15.79 -12.33
CA LEU A 44 26.14 15.38 -12.30
C LEU A 44 25.93 14.16 -13.17
N THR A 45 25.23 13.16 -12.62
CA THR A 45 24.80 11.95 -13.34
C THR A 45 23.38 12.17 -13.92
N TYR A 46 23.08 11.60 -15.09
CA TYR A 46 21.73 11.61 -15.63
C TYR A 46 21.32 10.23 -16.14
N TYR A 47 20.04 9.95 -16.01
CA TYR A 47 19.38 8.76 -16.53
C TYR A 47 18.17 9.18 -17.33
N ILE A 48 18.08 8.69 -18.57
CA ILE A 48 16.97 9.02 -19.48
C ILE A 48 16.45 7.74 -20.11
N ARG A 49 15.12 7.52 -20.05
CA ARG A 49 14.47 6.36 -20.63
C ARG A 49 13.17 6.76 -21.31
N HIS A 50 12.93 6.21 -22.52
CA HIS A 50 11.59 6.25 -23.10
C HIS A 50 10.70 5.22 -22.42
N ASN A 51 9.49 5.65 -22.00
CA ASN A 51 8.42 4.78 -21.52
C ASN A 51 7.06 5.41 -21.81
N ALA A 52 6.17 4.67 -22.49
CA ALA A 52 4.84 5.15 -22.87
C ALA A 52 3.73 4.68 -21.90
N GLU A 53 4.08 4.36 -20.66
CA GLU A 53 3.13 4.00 -19.60
C GLU A 53 3.35 4.90 -18.36
N PRO A 54 2.42 5.83 -18.06
CA PRO A 54 1.23 6.18 -18.87
C PRO A 54 1.59 6.93 -20.15
N LYS A 55 0.78 6.70 -21.20
CA LYS A 55 0.98 7.37 -22.50
C LYS A 55 0.89 8.89 -22.38
N GLU A 56 1.72 9.60 -23.18
CA GLU A 56 1.78 11.06 -23.21
C GLU A 56 2.09 11.67 -21.83
N ARG A 57 2.90 10.98 -21.00
CA ARG A 57 3.34 11.42 -19.68
C ARG A 57 4.84 11.25 -19.53
N ALA A 58 5.43 12.09 -18.69
CA ALA A 58 6.83 11.99 -18.28
C ALA A 58 6.99 12.35 -16.80
N SER A 59 7.95 11.73 -16.15
CA SER A 59 8.30 11.94 -14.76
C SER A 59 9.74 12.43 -14.64
N PHE A 60 9.95 13.43 -13.81
CA PHE A 60 11.18 14.17 -13.62
C PHE A 60 11.60 14.09 -12.16
N TYR A 61 12.77 13.53 -11.91
CA TYR A 61 13.30 13.36 -10.56
C TYR A 61 14.70 13.96 -10.45
N ILE A 62 14.98 14.57 -9.30
CA ILE A 62 16.34 14.83 -8.86
C ILE A 62 16.60 14.03 -7.59
N ILE A 63 17.62 13.20 -7.64
CA ILE A 63 18.04 12.30 -6.59
C ILE A 63 19.31 12.85 -5.98
N GLN A 64 19.24 13.27 -4.72
CA GLN A 64 20.39 13.75 -3.94
C GLN A 64 20.94 12.58 -3.13
N ASN A 65 22.20 12.20 -3.33
CA ASN A 65 22.90 11.28 -2.43
C ASN A 65 23.35 12.03 -1.16
N VAL A 66 22.40 12.75 -0.56
CA VAL A 66 22.54 13.67 0.56
C VAL A 66 21.31 13.55 1.44
N GLY A 67 21.49 13.28 2.74
CA GLY A 67 20.40 13.14 3.69
C GLY A 67 20.84 13.52 5.11
N ALA A 68 20.00 13.20 6.09
CA ALA A 68 20.19 13.60 7.49
C ALA A 68 21.52 13.11 8.09
N ILE A 69 22.08 11.99 7.59
CA ILE A 69 23.34 11.45 8.08
C ILE A 69 24.55 12.37 7.89
N LEU A 70 24.46 13.31 6.92
CA LEU A 70 25.54 14.27 6.63
C LEU A 70 25.49 15.54 7.50
N GLU A 71 24.44 15.72 8.27
CA GLU A 71 24.30 16.85 9.18
C GLU A 71 25.36 16.83 10.29
N ASN A 72 25.81 18.01 10.72
CA ASN A 72 26.51 18.17 11.99
C ASN A 72 25.49 18.11 13.14
N ASP A 73 25.96 18.07 14.40
CA ASP A 73 25.05 17.97 15.56
C ASP A 73 24.15 19.20 15.73
N ASP A 74 24.64 20.38 15.36
CA ASP A 74 23.88 21.65 15.35
C ASP A 74 22.96 21.82 14.12
N GLN A 75 22.93 20.82 13.24
CA GLN A 75 22.13 20.76 12.02
C GLN A 75 21.05 19.68 12.04
N ASN A 76 20.85 18.97 13.16
CA ASN A 76 19.93 17.84 13.24
C ASN A 76 18.50 18.22 12.89
N GLY A 77 18.03 17.78 11.71
CA GLY A 77 16.73 18.10 11.09
C GLY A 77 16.79 19.09 9.93
N LEU A 78 18.00 19.68 9.63
CA LEU A 78 18.11 20.68 8.57
C LEU A 78 18.10 20.10 7.16
N ALA A 79 18.42 18.81 6.98
CA ALA A 79 18.22 18.14 5.69
C ALA A 79 16.74 18.10 5.31
N HIS A 80 15.87 17.75 6.24
CA HIS A 80 14.42 17.75 6.06
C HIS A 80 13.87 19.19 5.96
N PHE A 81 14.37 20.12 6.77
CA PHE A 81 13.99 21.52 6.65
C PHE A 81 14.31 22.08 5.25
N LEU A 82 15.46 21.72 4.70
CA LEU A 82 15.89 22.13 3.36
C LEU A 82 14.97 21.57 2.26
N GLU A 83 14.46 20.36 2.45
CA GLU A 83 13.47 19.76 1.56
C GLU A 83 12.22 20.66 1.44
N HIS A 84 11.67 21.11 2.58
CA HIS A 84 10.53 22.05 2.60
C HIS A 84 10.86 23.36 1.89
N MET A 85 12.06 23.89 2.12
CA MET A 85 12.48 25.14 1.52
C MET A 85 12.61 25.09 -0.01
N ALA A 86 12.76 23.91 -0.61
CA ALA A 86 12.76 23.74 -2.07
C ALA A 86 11.44 24.15 -2.72
N PHE A 87 10.33 24.15 -1.98
CA PHE A 87 9.01 24.63 -2.42
C PHE A 87 8.72 26.09 -2.06
N ASN A 88 9.56 26.70 -1.23
CA ASN A 88 9.38 28.04 -0.70
C ASN A 88 10.09 29.14 -1.50
N GLY A 89 10.64 28.79 -2.67
CA GLY A 89 11.18 29.76 -3.63
C GLY A 89 12.55 29.37 -4.18
N THR A 90 12.65 29.43 -5.49
CA THR A 90 13.88 29.22 -6.25
C THR A 90 14.18 30.43 -7.17
N LYS A 91 15.34 30.44 -7.77
CA LYS A 91 15.80 31.56 -8.64
C LYS A 91 14.78 31.90 -9.74
N ASN A 92 14.24 30.90 -10.43
CA ASN A 92 13.32 31.11 -11.54
C ASN A 92 11.84 31.06 -11.10
N PHE A 93 11.56 30.55 -9.91
CA PHE A 93 10.22 30.42 -9.33
C PHE A 93 10.20 30.97 -7.90
N PRO A 94 10.26 32.31 -7.74
CA PRO A 94 10.32 32.91 -6.42
C PRO A 94 9.00 32.79 -5.65
N GLY A 95 9.10 32.64 -4.32
CA GLY A 95 7.98 32.57 -3.39
C GLY A 95 7.32 31.17 -3.33
N ARG A 96 6.58 30.94 -2.25
CA ARG A 96 5.98 29.66 -1.87
C ARG A 96 5.10 28.98 -2.92
N LYS A 97 4.55 29.70 -3.86
CA LYS A 97 3.60 29.16 -4.86
C LYS A 97 4.11 29.24 -6.29
N GLY A 98 5.35 29.64 -6.49
CA GLY A 98 5.90 29.80 -7.83
C GLY A 98 5.83 28.50 -8.64
N ILE A 99 6.33 27.41 -8.09
CA ILE A 99 6.35 26.08 -8.74
C ILE A 99 4.96 25.47 -8.77
N THR A 100 4.28 25.39 -7.62
CA THR A 100 3.01 24.68 -7.48
C THR A 100 1.91 25.27 -8.33
N ASN A 101 1.70 26.60 -8.29
CA ASN A 101 0.69 27.27 -9.12
C ASN A 101 0.89 27.07 -10.62
N MET A 102 2.14 27.03 -11.06
CA MET A 102 2.46 26.83 -12.47
C MET A 102 2.11 25.39 -12.90
N LEU A 103 2.47 24.39 -12.09
CA LEU A 103 2.26 22.97 -12.39
C LEU A 103 0.77 22.57 -12.31
N GLU A 104 0.05 23.06 -11.30
CA GLU A 104 -1.38 22.77 -11.10
C GLU A 104 -2.27 23.26 -12.25
N LYS A 105 -1.92 24.36 -12.91
CA LYS A 105 -2.62 24.85 -14.13
C LYS A 105 -2.61 23.83 -15.26
N HIS A 106 -1.64 22.90 -15.24
CA HIS A 106 -1.49 21.81 -16.23
C HIS A 106 -1.93 20.43 -15.69
N GLY A 107 -2.65 20.42 -14.58
CA GLY A 107 -3.15 19.18 -13.98
C GLY A 107 -2.09 18.37 -13.22
N VAL A 108 -0.95 18.97 -12.88
CA VAL A 108 0.12 18.35 -12.07
C VAL A 108 -0.07 18.80 -10.63
N GLU A 109 -0.64 17.94 -9.80
CA GLU A 109 -1.15 18.24 -8.46
C GLU A 109 -0.04 18.18 -7.39
N PHE A 110 0.04 19.21 -6.53
CA PHE A 110 0.94 19.19 -5.38
C PHE A 110 0.52 18.12 -4.35
N GLY A 111 1.50 17.44 -3.76
CA GLY A 111 1.29 16.34 -2.82
C GLY A 111 0.99 14.97 -3.47
N ARG A 112 0.55 14.97 -4.74
CA ARG A 112 0.33 13.74 -5.51
C ARG A 112 1.39 13.55 -6.61
N ASN A 113 1.53 14.54 -7.49
CA ASN A 113 2.46 14.48 -8.62
C ASN A 113 3.76 15.23 -8.32
N VAL A 114 3.69 16.26 -7.49
CA VAL A 114 4.85 17.05 -7.04
C VAL A 114 5.06 16.77 -5.57
N ASN A 115 6.19 16.18 -5.23
CA ASN A 115 6.49 15.78 -3.86
C ASN A 115 8.01 15.74 -3.63
N ALA A 116 8.40 15.50 -2.38
CA ALA A 116 9.77 15.21 -2.00
C ALA A 116 9.79 14.34 -0.74
N TYR A 117 10.93 13.75 -0.43
CA TYR A 117 11.20 13.13 0.86
C TYR A 117 12.68 13.21 1.22
N THR A 118 12.95 13.25 2.51
CA THR A 118 14.28 13.13 3.10
C THR A 118 14.41 11.84 3.88
N ALA A 119 15.50 11.12 3.65
CA ALA A 119 15.90 9.95 4.41
C ALA A 119 17.25 10.18 5.11
N GLN A 120 17.79 9.14 5.74
CA GLN A 120 19.13 9.22 6.35
C GLN A 120 20.22 9.54 5.32
N ASP A 121 20.20 8.87 4.16
CA ASP A 121 21.27 8.91 3.17
C ASP A 121 20.95 9.68 1.90
N GLU A 122 19.67 10.04 1.69
CA GLU A 122 19.22 10.64 0.44
C GLU A 122 18.06 11.63 0.64
N THR A 123 17.92 12.55 -0.32
CA THR A 123 16.76 13.42 -0.48
C THR A 123 16.34 13.39 -1.94
N VAL A 124 15.05 13.17 -2.21
CA VAL A 124 14.52 13.05 -3.57
C VAL A 124 13.38 14.04 -3.78
N TYR A 125 13.38 14.72 -4.92
CA TYR A 125 12.30 15.60 -5.36
C TYR A 125 11.76 15.10 -6.68
N ASN A 126 10.45 15.16 -6.87
CA ASN A 126 9.81 14.67 -8.09
C ASN A 126 8.71 15.58 -8.63
N ILE A 127 8.56 15.51 -9.96
CA ILE A 127 7.40 16.00 -10.70
C ILE A 127 6.97 14.86 -11.62
N SER A 128 5.87 14.17 -11.26
CA SER A 128 5.44 12.93 -11.93
C SER A 128 4.25 13.16 -12.84
N GLU A 129 4.10 12.31 -13.85
CA GLU A 129 2.95 12.26 -14.78
C GLU A 129 2.69 13.59 -15.51
N VAL A 130 3.73 14.34 -15.86
CA VAL A 130 3.65 15.61 -16.60
C VAL A 130 3.17 15.35 -18.03
N PRO A 131 2.17 16.10 -18.56
CA PRO A 131 1.74 15.96 -19.95
C PRO A 131 2.86 16.26 -20.95
N THR A 132 3.19 15.31 -21.85
CA THR A 132 4.22 15.51 -22.89
C THR A 132 3.70 16.22 -24.15
N THR A 133 2.40 16.39 -24.24
CA THR A 133 1.74 17.14 -25.35
C THR A 133 2.06 18.63 -25.32
N ASN A 134 2.63 19.13 -24.22
CA ASN A 134 3.10 20.52 -24.09
C ASN A 134 4.64 20.55 -23.91
N PRO A 135 5.45 20.68 -24.97
CA PRO A 135 6.90 20.69 -24.86
C PRO A 135 7.48 21.77 -23.95
N GLY A 136 6.82 22.95 -23.89
CA GLY A 136 7.23 24.05 -23.01
C GLY A 136 7.10 23.68 -21.52
N LEU A 137 6.15 22.84 -21.17
CA LEU A 137 5.99 22.35 -19.80
C LEU A 137 7.13 21.42 -19.40
N LEU A 138 7.61 20.55 -20.32
CA LEU A 138 8.76 19.67 -20.06
C LEU A 138 10.02 20.49 -19.79
N ASP A 139 10.24 21.54 -20.59
CA ASP A 139 11.37 22.46 -20.39
C ASP A 139 11.27 23.18 -19.03
N THR A 140 10.06 23.55 -18.64
CA THR A 140 9.80 24.15 -17.33
C THR A 140 10.07 23.16 -16.18
N CYS A 141 9.68 21.90 -16.31
CA CYS A 141 9.99 20.86 -15.31
C CYS A 141 11.51 20.65 -15.18
N LEU A 142 12.24 20.60 -16.28
CA LEU A 142 13.72 20.56 -16.23
C LEU A 142 14.31 21.78 -15.52
N LEU A 143 13.75 22.99 -15.77
CA LEU A 143 14.19 24.21 -15.09
C LEU A 143 13.89 24.16 -13.59
N VAL A 144 12.78 23.57 -13.16
CA VAL A 144 12.50 23.34 -11.74
C VAL A 144 13.54 22.40 -11.12
N LEU A 145 13.86 21.28 -11.77
CA LEU A 145 14.91 20.37 -11.27
C LEU A 145 16.29 21.06 -11.22
N HIS A 146 16.60 21.91 -12.21
CA HIS A 146 17.83 22.68 -12.24
C HIS A 146 17.91 23.63 -11.05
N ASP A 147 16.80 24.31 -10.72
CA ASP A 147 16.73 25.19 -9.57
C ASP A 147 16.81 24.42 -8.25
N TRP A 148 16.14 23.29 -8.12
CA TRP A 148 16.25 22.40 -6.95
C TRP A 148 17.68 21.86 -6.76
N SER A 149 18.42 21.69 -7.86
CA SER A 149 19.79 21.22 -7.80
C SER A 149 20.73 22.23 -7.11
N HIS A 150 20.61 23.55 -7.39
CA HIS A 150 21.65 24.51 -6.96
C HIS A 150 21.14 25.95 -6.73
N TYR A 151 19.87 26.24 -6.92
CA TYR A 151 19.39 27.64 -6.95
C TYR A 151 18.21 27.92 -6.03
N LEU A 152 18.20 27.29 -4.82
CA LEU A 152 17.24 27.61 -3.76
C LEU A 152 17.56 29.01 -3.18
N LEU A 153 16.52 29.83 -2.92
CA LEU A 153 16.70 31.18 -2.40
C LEU A 153 16.97 31.22 -0.90
N LEU A 154 16.37 30.37 -0.12
CA LEU A 154 16.49 30.28 1.34
C LEU A 154 16.32 31.63 2.03
N VAL A 155 15.20 32.31 1.70
CA VAL A 155 14.86 33.64 2.23
C VAL A 155 14.53 33.52 3.73
N ASP A 156 15.01 34.48 4.55
CA ASP A 156 14.87 34.43 6.01
C ASP A 156 13.40 34.38 6.46
N GLU A 157 12.52 35.17 5.86
CA GLU A 157 11.10 35.24 6.17
C GLU A 157 10.39 33.92 5.84
N GLU A 158 10.83 33.23 4.77
CA GLU A 158 10.27 31.93 4.40
C GLU A 158 10.77 30.79 5.35
N ILE A 159 12.03 30.89 5.80
CA ILE A 159 12.59 29.98 6.81
C ILE A 159 11.77 30.11 8.12
N ASP A 160 11.54 31.34 8.59
CA ASP A 160 10.76 31.55 9.82
C ASP A 160 9.32 31.09 9.69
N GLY A 161 8.70 31.29 8.52
CA GLY A 161 7.36 30.79 8.22
C GLY A 161 7.26 29.27 8.23
N GLU A 162 8.34 28.53 7.87
CA GLU A 162 8.34 27.07 7.80
C GLU A 162 8.60 26.38 9.16
N ARG A 163 9.24 27.10 10.13
CA ARG A 163 9.49 26.55 11.48
C ARG A 163 8.22 26.03 12.16
N GLY A 164 7.11 26.77 12.04
CA GLY A 164 5.82 26.37 12.60
C GLY A 164 5.27 25.09 11.95
N VAL A 165 5.34 25.01 10.63
CA VAL A 165 4.87 23.85 9.87
C VAL A 165 5.63 22.57 10.27
N ILE A 166 6.96 22.65 10.31
CA ILE A 166 7.82 21.51 10.69
C ILE A 166 7.64 21.17 12.17
N THR A 167 7.41 22.14 13.04
CA THR A 167 7.07 21.88 14.46
C THR A 167 5.79 21.08 14.60
N GLU A 168 4.74 21.38 13.83
CA GLU A 168 3.50 20.61 13.89
C GLU A 168 3.66 19.22 13.24
N GLU A 169 4.46 19.09 12.20
CA GLU A 169 4.84 17.80 11.66
C GLU A 169 5.60 16.95 12.68
N TRP A 170 6.59 17.54 13.35
CA TRP A 170 7.33 16.89 14.45
C TRP A 170 6.37 16.39 15.53
N ARG A 171 5.41 17.22 15.96
CA ARG A 171 4.39 16.87 16.96
C ARG A 171 3.54 15.67 16.50
N THR A 172 3.08 15.69 15.26
CA THR A 172 2.23 14.65 14.69
C THR A 172 2.96 13.31 14.55
N ARG A 173 4.25 13.33 14.19
CA ARG A 173 5.08 12.12 14.02
C ARG A 173 5.52 11.50 15.35
N ARG A 174 5.47 12.19 16.48
CA ARG A 174 5.86 11.69 17.83
C ARG A 174 4.79 10.75 18.44
N ASN A 175 4.29 9.81 17.67
CA ASN A 175 3.38 8.75 18.14
C ASN A 175 4.13 7.65 18.92
N ALA A 176 3.38 6.69 19.49
CA ALA A 176 3.95 5.58 20.25
C ALA A 176 5.00 4.76 19.47
N GLY A 177 4.74 4.48 18.17
CA GLY A 177 5.69 3.76 17.30
C GLY A 177 7.01 4.51 17.14
N PHE A 178 6.96 5.84 17.02
CA PHE A 178 8.17 6.66 17.01
C PHE A 178 8.93 6.55 18.34
N ARG A 179 8.23 6.67 19.48
CA ARG A 179 8.87 6.62 20.81
C ARG A 179 9.49 5.24 21.10
N LEU A 180 8.91 4.14 20.60
CA LEU A 180 9.53 2.81 20.65
C LEU A 180 10.79 2.76 19.79
N ARG A 181 10.74 3.28 18.55
CA ARG A 181 11.94 3.34 17.69
C ARG A 181 13.05 4.17 18.31
N ALA A 182 12.74 5.29 18.93
CA ALA A 182 13.72 6.13 19.64
C ALA A 182 14.44 5.39 20.78
N GLN A 183 13.80 4.37 21.38
CA GLN A 183 14.42 3.50 22.38
C GLN A 183 15.22 2.35 21.75
N THR A 184 14.77 1.79 20.63
CA THR A 184 15.38 0.60 20.03
C THR A 184 16.52 0.95 19.07
N THR A 185 16.41 2.02 18.28
CA THR A 185 17.39 2.42 17.27
C THR A 185 18.81 2.58 17.84
N PRO A 186 19.04 3.23 19.01
CA PRO A 186 20.35 3.37 19.58
C PRO A 186 21.03 2.05 19.94
N VAL A 187 20.25 1.00 20.21
CA VAL A 187 20.77 -0.33 20.53
C VAL A 187 21.00 -1.15 19.24
N ILE A 188 20.05 -1.11 18.31
CA ILE A 188 20.17 -1.82 17.02
C ILE A 188 21.38 -1.32 16.22
N LEU A 189 21.57 0.01 16.19
CA LEU A 189 22.59 0.70 15.42
C LEU A 189 23.74 1.24 16.30
N LYS A 190 23.99 0.56 17.42
CA LYS A 190 24.98 0.93 18.44
C LYS A 190 26.31 1.38 17.82
N ASP A 191 26.88 2.43 18.39
CA ASP A 191 28.17 3.01 18.04
C ASP A 191 28.25 3.53 16.59
N SER A 192 27.12 3.86 15.97
CA SER A 192 27.06 4.50 14.65
C SER A 192 26.36 5.86 14.71
N LYS A 193 26.57 6.69 13.70
CA LYS A 193 25.88 7.97 13.55
C LYS A 193 24.37 7.77 13.30
N TYR A 194 23.97 6.68 12.68
CA TYR A 194 22.57 6.30 12.48
C TYR A 194 21.81 6.10 13.81
N ALA A 195 22.50 5.75 14.88
CA ALA A 195 21.89 5.54 16.18
C ALA A 195 21.32 6.82 16.82
N VAL A 196 21.84 7.98 16.44
CA VAL A 196 21.57 9.28 17.09
C VAL A 196 20.99 10.33 16.13
N ARG A 197 20.90 10.03 14.85
CA ARG A 197 20.40 10.96 13.84
C ARG A 197 18.93 10.71 13.56
N ASP A 198 18.09 11.72 13.81
CA ASP A 198 16.66 11.71 13.45
C ASP A 198 16.44 12.58 12.21
N VAL A 199 15.71 12.08 11.22
CA VAL A 199 15.47 12.80 9.96
C VAL A 199 14.65 14.07 10.19
N ILE A 200 13.60 14.02 11.03
CA ILE A 200 12.80 15.21 11.35
C ILE A 200 13.54 16.15 12.31
N GLY A 201 14.49 15.62 13.05
CA GLY A 201 15.44 16.35 13.85
C GLY A 201 15.01 16.74 15.25
N ASP A 202 15.85 17.58 15.85
CA ASP A 202 15.69 18.13 17.18
C ASP A 202 14.83 19.40 17.15
N LEU A 203 13.80 19.47 18.03
CA LEU A 203 12.86 20.59 18.05
C LEU A 203 13.52 21.92 18.40
N ASP A 204 14.46 21.92 19.35
CA ASP A 204 15.16 23.14 19.76
C ASP A 204 16.01 23.68 18.60
N ILE A 205 16.64 22.79 17.83
CA ILE A 205 17.39 23.18 16.62
C ILE A 205 16.43 23.73 15.59
N ILE A 206 15.34 23.03 15.24
CA ILE A 206 14.34 23.44 14.24
C ILE A 206 13.81 24.84 14.54
N GLN A 207 13.51 25.11 15.80
CA GLN A 207 12.95 26.40 16.22
C GLN A 207 13.97 27.55 16.28
N ASN A 208 15.26 27.24 16.51
CA ASN A 208 16.23 28.27 16.91
C ASN A 208 17.50 28.32 16.04
N PHE A 209 17.68 27.44 15.05
CA PHE A 209 18.88 27.49 14.19
C PHE A 209 19.04 28.84 13.49
N LYS A 210 20.29 29.27 13.29
CA LYS A 210 20.62 30.49 12.53
C LYS A 210 20.45 30.21 11.04
N TYR A 211 19.88 31.15 10.29
CA TYR A 211 19.71 31.01 8.82
C TYR A 211 20.98 30.56 8.11
N GLN A 212 22.14 31.05 8.55
CA GLN A 212 23.42 30.65 7.97
C GLN A 212 23.72 29.15 8.15
N THR A 213 23.30 28.53 9.25
CA THR A 213 23.51 27.10 9.50
C THR A 213 22.82 26.23 8.44
N LEU A 214 21.62 26.60 8.01
CA LEU A 214 20.91 25.95 6.93
C LEU A 214 21.60 26.18 5.57
N ARG A 215 22.01 27.42 5.31
CA ARG A 215 22.75 27.78 4.08
C ARG A 215 24.08 27.06 4.00
N ASP A 216 24.80 26.92 5.11
CA ASP A 216 26.08 26.16 5.18
C ASP A 216 25.89 24.69 4.82
N TYR A 217 24.80 24.05 5.32
CA TYR A 217 24.43 22.69 4.93
C TYR A 217 24.15 22.61 3.43
N TYR A 218 23.31 23.51 2.92
CA TYR A 218 22.94 23.57 1.50
C TYR A 218 24.15 23.72 0.59
N HIS A 219 24.99 24.74 0.79
CA HIS A 219 26.17 25.01 -0.06
C HIS A 219 27.24 23.92 0.04
N LYS A 220 27.30 23.19 1.16
CA LYS A 220 28.26 22.09 1.34
C LYS A 220 27.83 20.85 0.58
N TRP A 221 26.53 20.54 0.54
CA TRP A 221 26.07 19.24 0.11
C TRP A 221 25.23 19.24 -1.18
N TYR A 222 24.50 20.31 -1.52
CA TYR A 222 23.70 20.38 -2.76
C TYR A 222 24.60 20.78 -3.94
N ARG A 223 25.25 19.77 -4.49
CA ARG A 223 26.23 19.96 -5.56
C ARG A 223 26.16 18.82 -6.58
N PRO A 224 26.46 19.07 -7.86
CA PRO A 224 26.20 18.16 -8.97
C PRO A 224 26.89 16.79 -8.86
N ASP A 225 28.05 16.68 -8.23
CA ASP A 225 28.75 15.40 -8.06
C ASP A 225 28.08 14.42 -7.09
N LEU A 226 27.07 14.88 -6.32
CA LEU A 226 26.22 14.06 -5.43
C LEU A 226 24.80 13.93 -5.93
N GLN A 227 24.52 14.33 -7.17
CA GLN A 227 23.17 14.38 -7.73
C GLN A 227 23.01 13.53 -8.97
N ALA A 228 21.80 12.99 -9.15
CA ALA A 228 21.36 12.42 -10.40
C ALA A 228 20.03 13.03 -10.85
N ILE A 229 19.90 13.24 -12.15
CA ILE A 229 18.64 13.59 -12.81
C ILE A 229 18.10 12.33 -13.47
N ALA A 230 16.86 11.94 -13.15
CA ALA A 230 16.17 10.86 -13.81
C ALA A 230 14.95 11.42 -14.57
N VAL A 231 14.86 11.14 -15.87
CA VAL A 231 13.71 11.52 -16.69
C VAL A 231 13.23 10.27 -17.44
N VAL A 232 12.01 9.84 -17.13
CA VAL A 232 11.39 8.66 -17.74
C VAL A 232 10.02 9.04 -18.25
N GLY A 233 9.69 8.68 -19.49
CA GLY A 233 8.38 8.97 -20.05
C GLY A 233 8.28 8.89 -21.56
N ASP A 234 7.11 9.31 -22.08
CA ASP A 234 6.76 9.25 -23.50
C ASP A 234 7.29 10.50 -24.24
N PHE A 235 8.58 10.49 -24.54
CA PHE A 235 9.28 11.57 -25.24
C PHE A 235 10.47 11.03 -26.07
N ASP A 236 11.03 11.89 -26.91
CA ASP A 236 12.26 11.60 -27.68
C ASP A 236 13.49 11.68 -26.75
N VAL A 237 14.20 10.57 -26.60
CA VAL A 237 15.36 10.43 -25.69
C VAL A 237 16.53 11.33 -26.10
N ASP A 238 16.82 11.46 -27.41
CA ASP A 238 17.96 12.24 -27.90
C ASP A 238 17.74 13.74 -27.66
N GLN A 239 16.52 14.23 -27.88
CA GLN A 239 16.15 15.61 -27.59
C GLN A 239 16.18 15.89 -26.08
N MET A 240 15.68 14.97 -25.26
CA MET A 240 15.68 15.12 -23.80
C MET A 240 17.11 15.12 -23.26
N GLU A 241 17.97 14.20 -23.73
CA GLU A 241 19.37 14.18 -23.32
C GLU A 241 20.10 15.48 -23.68
N LYS A 242 19.85 16.01 -24.88
CA LYS A 242 20.43 17.30 -25.29
C LYS A 242 20.01 18.41 -24.35
N LYS A 243 18.71 18.52 -24.01
CA LYS A 243 18.19 19.54 -23.07
C LYS A 243 18.80 19.40 -21.67
N VAL A 244 18.90 18.16 -21.16
CA VAL A 244 19.54 17.90 -19.85
C VAL A 244 21.01 18.33 -19.88
N LYS A 245 21.76 17.97 -20.91
CA LYS A 245 23.17 18.36 -21.05
C LYS A 245 23.34 19.87 -21.12
N GLU A 246 22.54 20.55 -21.93
CA GLU A 246 22.63 22.02 -22.13
C GLU A 246 22.29 22.78 -20.85
N LEU A 247 21.25 22.35 -20.13
CA LEU A 247 20.80 23.05 -18.92
C LEU A 247 21.69 22.78 -17.71
N PHE A 248 21.92 21.50 -17.40
CA PHE A 248 22.62 21.10 -16.16
C PHE A 248 24.13 21.27 -16.23
N SER A 249 24.73 21.40 -17.43
CA SER A 249 26.14 21.80 -17.58
C SER A 249 26.44 23.27 -17.15
N GLN A 250 25.37 24.06 -16.96
CA GLN A 250 25.51 25.43 -16.48
C GLN A 250 25.74 25.52 -14.96
N ILE A 251 25.45 24.45 -14.24
CA ILE A 251 25.67 24.36 -12.79
C ILE A 251 27.19 24.34 -12.54
N PRO A 252 27.72 25.18 -11.66
CA PRO A 252 29.15 25.26 -11.41
C PRO A 252 29.74 23.94 -10.95
N THR A 253 30.95 23.63 -11.46
CA THR A 253 31.74 22.49 -10.95
C THR A 253 32.19 22.80 -9.52
N PRO A 254 31.99 21.90 -8.55
CA PRO A 254 32.41 22.09 -7.17
C PRO A 254 33.95 22.26 -7.07
N VAL A 255 34.38 23.24 -6.33
CA VAL A 255 35.82 23.51 -6.10
C VAL A 255 36.20 22.97 -4.72
N ASN A 256 37.15 22.02 -4.66
CA ASN A 256 37.61 21.38 -3.42
C ASN A 256 36.44 20.91 -2.55
N PRO A 257 35.50 20.11 -3.10
CA PRO A 257 34.31 19.70 -2.38
C PRO A 257 34.63 18.84 -1.16
N ALA A 258 33.90 19.03 -0.07
CA ALA A 258 33.99 18.14 1.08
C ALA A 258 33.69 16.69 0.66
N LYS A 259 34.50 15.73 1.09
CA LYS A 259 34.24 14.31 0.82
C LYS A 259 32.93 13.90 1.48
N ARG A 260 32.06 13.24 0.72
CA ARG A 260 30.91 12.56 1.30
C ARG A 260 31.39 11.35 2.10
N GLU A 261 31.22 11.42 3.40
CA GLU A 261 31.55 10.29 4.27
C GLU A 261 30.53 9.18 4.13
N ILE A 262 31.02 7.94 4.18
CA ILE A 262 30.18 6.75 4.27
C ILE A 262 30.20 6.30 5.73
N PHE A 263 29.06 6.38 6.37
CA PHE A 263 28.90 5.94 7.74
C PHE A 263 28.52 4.45 7.76
N THR A 264 29.05 3.71 8.73
CA THR A 264 28.78 2.28 8.89
C THR A 264 28.31 1.98 10.30
N VAL A 265 27.66 0.83 10.48
CA VAL A 265 27.33 0.30 11.81
C VAL A 265 28.39 -0.70 12.19
N PRO A 266 29.09 -0.57 13.33
CA PRO A 266 30.09 -1.55 13.75
C PRO A 266 29.46 -2.94 13.98
N ALA A 267 30.22 -3.98 13.59
CA ALA A 267 29.88 -5.36 13.96
C ALA A 267 30.16 -5.61 15.45
N HIS A 268 29.42 -6.54 16.04
CA HIS A 268 29.59 -6.90 17.45
C HIS A 268 29.39 -8.40 17.68
N ASP A 269 30.16 -8.97 18.59
CA ASP A 269 30.07 -10.38 19.00
C ASP A 269 29.10 -10.57 20.18
N GLU A 270 28.92 -9.54 21.02
CA GLU A 270 27.97 -9.58 22.12
C GLU A 270 26.53 -9.54 21.62
N ILE A 271 25.64 -10.29 22.26
CA ILE A 271 24.20 -10.19 22.00
C ILE A 271 23.67 -8.95 22.70
N LEU A 272 23.14 -8.01 21.90
CA LEU A 272 22.52 -6.79 22.42
C LEU A 272 21.07 -7.09 22.83
N TYR A 273 20.53 -6.27 23.72
CA TYR A 273 19.16 -6.38 24.20
C TYR A 273 18.58 -5.00 24.50
N VAL A 274 17.32 -4.81 24.15
CA VAL A 274 16.52 -3.65 24.53
C VAL A 274 15.09 -4.06 24.88
N CYS A 275 14.55 -3.48 25.96
CA CYS A 275 13.13 -3.50 26.27
C CYS A 275 12.58 -2.09 26.05
N ALA A 276 11.80 -1.89 25.00
CA ALA A 276 11.20 -0.61 24.66
C ALA A 276 9.72 -0.61 25.05
N THR A 277 9.30 0.37 25.85
CA THR A 277 7.93 0.42 26.34
C THR A 277 7.29 1.80 26.16
N ASP A 278 5.97 1.81 25.97
CA ASP A 278 5.20 3.04 25.89
C ASP A 278 3.77 2.81 26.40
N LYS A 279 3.18 3.83 27.08
CA LYS A 279 1.83 3.71 27.65
C LYS A 279 0.70 3.67 26.59
N GLU A 280 0.97 4.15 25.38
CA GLU A 280 0.00 4.14 24.28
C GLU A 280 0.14 2.88 23.40
N VAL A 281 1.08 1.99 23.70
CA VAL A 281 1.25 0.69 23.04
C VAL A 281 0.38 -0.36 23.72
N THR A 282 -0.23 -1.22 22.94
CA THR A 282 -1.24 -2.18 23.42
C THR A 282 -0.80 -3.62 23.33
N SER A 283 0.08 -3.95 22.40
CA SER A 283 0.53 -5.31 22.15
C SER A 283 2.00 -5.48 22.46
N SER A 284 2.32 -6.60 23.11
CA SER A 284 3.70 -7.01 23.34
C SER A 284 4.26 -7.71 22.10
N SER A 285 5.53 -7.50 21.81
CA SER A 285 6.25 -8.23 20.79
C SER A 285 7.67 -8.55 21.22
N VAL A 286 8.17 -9.66 20.73
CA VAL A 286 9.58 -10.05 20.87
C VAL A 286 10.16 -10.27 19.48
N SER A 287 11.36 -9.69 19.25
CA SER A 287 12.06 -9.80 17.98
C SER A 287 13.53 -10.17 18.19
N VAL A 288 14.07 -10.90 17.24
CA VAL A 288 15.51 -11.18 17.14
C VAL A 288 15.96 -10.67 15.78
N TYR A 289 16.87 -9.71 15.80
CA TYR A 289 17.53 -9.16 14.61
C TYR A 289 18.96 -9.70 14.54
N ILE A 290 19.37 -10.20 13.38
CA ILE A 290 20.75 -10.61 13.10
C ILE A 290 21.19 -9.80 11.88
N LYS A 291 22.14 -8.90 12.08
CA LYS A 291 22.60 -7.95 11.05
C LYS A 291 23.68 -8.59 10.16
N TYR A 292 23.60 -8.33 8.86
CA TYR A 292 24.54 -8.78 7.84
C TYR A 292 25.02 -7.61 7.00
N PRO A 293 26.31 -7.56 6.62
CA PRO A 293 26.77 -6.59 5.65
C PRO A 293 26.06 -6.83 4.31
N GLU A 294 25.74 -5.75 3.62
CA GLU A 294 25.23 -5.80 2.25
C GLU A 294 26.31 -6.30 1.29
N THR A 295 25.89 -6.93 0.18
CA THR A 295 26.80 -7.37 -0.87
C THR A 295 27.46 -6.16 -1.53
N PRO A 296 28.80 -6.09 -1.58
CA PRO A 296 29.50 -5.00 -2.24
C PRO A 296 29.09 -4.86 -3.72
N GLN A 297 29.02 -3.63 -4.24
CA GLN A 297 28.62 -3.38 -5.63
C GLN A 297 29.42 -4.20 -6.65
N ALA A 298 30.71 -4.41 -6.43
CA ALA A 298 31.56 -5.20 -7.34
C ALA A 298 31.20 -6.69 -7.39
N GLU A 299 30.43 -7.18 -6.41
CA GLU A 299 29.99 -8.57 -6.30
C GLU A 299 28.51 -8.75 -6.71
N LYS A 300 27.83 -7.67 -7.13
CA LYS A 300 26.45 -7.71 -7.63
C LYS A 300 26.43 -8.22 -9.09
N ASN A 301 26.64 -9.52 -9.25
CA ASN A 301 26.79 -10.26 -10.50
C ASN A 301 25.68 -11.32 -10.66
N HIS A 302 25.79 -12.28 -11.60
CA HIS A 302 24.80 -13.33 -11.80
C HIS A 302 24.58 -14.21 -10.55
N GLN A 303 25.64 -14.46 -9.77
CA GLN A 303 25.49 -15.19 -8.50
C GLN A 303 24.67 -14.40 -7.49
N TYR A 304 24.82 -13.08 -7.44
CA TYR A 304 23.99 -12.19 -6.61
C TYR A 304 22.51 -12.32 -6.98
N MET A 305 22.20 -12.31 -8.29
CA MET A 305 20.81 -12.51 -8.77
C MET A 305 20.26 -13.90 -8.41
N LYS A 306 21.08 -14.98 -8.57
CA LYS A 306 20.69 -16.32 -8.10
C LYS A 306 20.45 -16.35 -6.59
N ASN A 307 21.29 -15.70 -5.80
CA ASN A 307 21.11 -15.62 -4.34
C ASN A 307 19.80 -14.93 -3.96
N GLY A 308 19.34 -13.95 -4.75
CA GLY A 308 18.01 -13.34 -4.59
C GLY A 308 16.90 -14.39 -4.69
N PHE A 309 16.95 -15.30 -5.66
CA PHE A 309 15.97 -16.41 -5.76
C PHE A 309 16.04 -17.37 -4.57
N LEU A 310 17.25 -17.75 -4.15
CA LEU A 310 17.45 -18.62 -2.98
C LEU A 310 16.82 -18.00 -1.72
N THR A 311 17.07 -16.72 -1.49
CA THR A 311 16.52 -15.97 -0.34
C THR A 311 15.00 -15.86 -0.42
N SER A 312 14.45 -15.60 -1.61
CA SER A 312 13.00 -15.53 -1.83
C SER A 312 12.32 -16.87 -1.55
N PHE A 313 12.92 -17.99 -2.00
CA PHE A 313 12.39 -19.33 -1.67
C PHE A 313 12.48 -19.61 -0.18
N TYR A 314 13.59 -19.30 0.46
CA TYR A 314 13.76 -19.46 1.90
C TYR A 314 12.65 -18.73 2.67
N ASN A 315 12.47 -17.45 2.38
CA ASN A 315 11.45 -16.61 3.05
C ASN A 315 10.03 -17.13 2.80
N THR A 316 9.73 -17.53 1.56
CA THR A 316 8.41 -18.04 1.17
C THR A 316 8.08 -19.34 1.93
N MET A 317 8.98 -20.30 1.92
CA MET A 317 8.75 -21.59 2.57
C MET A 317 8.68 -21.49 4.09
N LEU A 318 9.57 -20.71 4.71
CA LEU A 318 9.53 -20.45 6.16
C LEU A 318 8.26 -19.69 6.56
N GLY A 319 7.89 -18.66 5.80
CA GLY A 319 6.67 -17.89 6.03
C GLY A 319 5.40 -18.76 5.94
N GLN A 320 5.37 -19.72 5.02
CA GLN A 320 4.26 -20.70 4.93
C GLN A 320 4.17 -21.58 6.18
N ARG A 321 5.29 -22.12 6.69
CA ARG A 321 5.30 -22.92 7.93
C ARG A 321 4.83 -22.10 9.13
N ILE A 322 5.28 -20.85 9.29
CA ILE A 322 4.83 -19.96 10.36
C ILE A 322 3.32 -19.67 10.23
N SER A 323 2.84 -19.45 8.99
CA SER A 323 1.40 -19.24 8.73
C SER A 323 0.56 -20.47 9.10
N GLU A 324 1.09 -21.69 8.92
CA GLU A 324 0.41 -22.91 9.36
C GLU A 324 0.27 -22.99 10.90
N LEU A 325 1.29 -22.51 11.64
CA LEU A 325 1.20 -22.42 13.10
C LEU A 325 0.07 -21.50 13.56
N LEU A 326 -0.19 -20.41 12.81
CA LEU A 326 -1.29 -19.48 13.10
C LEU A 326 -2.68 -20.07 12.85
N GLN A 327 -2.78 -21.05 11.95
CA GLN A 327 -4.07 -21.66 11.57
C GLN A 327 -4.42 -22.86 12.43
N LYS A 328 -3.47 -23.43 13.15
CA LYS A 328 -3.65 -24.63 13.97
C LYS A 328 -3.59 -24.31 15.47
N GLY A 329 -4.63 -24.69 16.19
CA GLY A 329 -4.66 -24.61 17.64
C GLY A 329 -4.68 -23.18 18.21
N ASN A 330 -3.98 -22.97 19.32
CA ASN A 330 -3.96 -21.72 20.08
C ASN A 330 -2.51 -21.26 20.30
N PRO A 331 -1.80 -20.79 19.26
CA PRO A 331 -0.40 -20.39 19.40
C PRO A 331 -0.23 -19.23 20.40
N PRO A 332 0.98 -19.08 21.02
CA PRO A 332 1.24 -18.02 22.01
C PRO A 332 1.38 -16.62 21.41
N PHE A 333 1.07 -16.45 20.15
CA PHE A 333 1.16 -15.18 19.41
C PHE A 333 -0.09 -14.97 18.55
N ILE A 334 -0.37 -13.71 18.23
CA ILE A 334 -1.44 -13.30 17.32
C ILE A 334 -0.93 -13.11 15.89
N ASN A 335 0.37 -12.84 15.75
CA ASN A 335 1.09 -12.80 14.47
C ASN A 335 2.56 -13.15 14.69
N ALA A 336 3.19 -13.76 13.67
CA ALA A 336 4.62 -14.03 13.68
C ALA A 336 5.18 -14.07 12.25
N GLN A 337 6.45 -13.73 12.10
CA GLN A 337 7.17 -13.82 10.83
C GLN A 337 8.67 -14.05 11.06
N ALA A 338 9.33 -14.63 10.06
CA ALA A 338 10.79 -14.71 10.01
C ALA A 338 11.27 -14.68 8.56
N GLY A 339 12.43 -14.11 8.33
CA GLY A 339 13.04 -14.07 7.01
C GLY A 339 14.23 -13.10 6.93
N PHE A 340 14.96 -13.20 5.82
CA PHE A 340 16.03 -12.27 5.46
C PHE A 340 15.45 -11.14 4.61
N GLY A 341 15.66 -9.90 5.01
CA GLY A 341 15.12 -8.72 4.35
C GLY A 341 16.14 -7.66 4.04
N GLY A 342 15.67 -6.59 3.37
CA GLY A 342 16.47 -5.42 3.03
C GLY A 342 16.95 -4.63 4.22
N GLY A 343 17.76 -3.61 3.93
CA GLY A 343 18.56 -2.88 4.87
C GLY A 343 17.81 -2.19 6.00
N ILE A 344 18.39 -2.23 7.19
CA ILE A 344 17.99 -1.37 8.32
C ILE A 344 18.59 0.03 8.17
N VAL A 345 19.76 0.11 7.56
CA VAL A 345 20.45 1.32 7.08
C VAL A 345 21.31 0.93 5.88
N ARG A 346 21.79 1.88 5.12
CA ARG A 346 22.67 1.64 3.97
C ARG A 346 23.88 0.78 4.37
N GLY A 347 24.15 -0.28 3.60
CA GLY A 347 25.23 -1.22 3.81
C GLY A 347 24.96 -2.38 4.77
N TRP A 348 23.74 -2.47 5.35
CA TRP A 348 23.38 -3.54 6.29
C TRP A 348 22.00 -4.13 6.03
N ASN A 349 21.96 -5.42 5.76
CA ASN A 349 20.77 -6.26 5.72
C ASN A 349 20.47 -6.87 7.10
N VAL A 350 19.29 -7.46 7.26
CA VAL A 350 18.89 -8.08 8.51
C VAL A 350 18.14 -9.39 8.29
N TYR A 351 18.43 -10.39 9.10
CA TYR A 351 17.54 -11.52 9.32
C TYR A 351 16.68 -11.21 10.54
N VAL A 352 15.37 -11.27 10.37
CA VAL A 352 14.40 -10.92 11.42
C VAL A 352 13.57 -12.14 11.79
N MET A 353 13.40 -12.38 13.08
CA MET A 353 12.35 -13.21 13.64
C MET A 353 11.55 -12.31 14.57
N THR A 354 10.24 -12.24 14.40
CA THR A 354 9.37 -11.44 15.29
C THR A 354 8.05 -12.13 15.55
N ALA A 355 7.53 -11.95 16.76
CA ALA A 355 6.20 -12.40 17.14
C ALA A 355 5.48 -11.33 17.96
N THR A 356 4.23 -11.02 17.60
CA THR A 356 3.31 -10.26 18.45
C THR A 356 2.69 -11.25 19.42
N ALA A 357 3.13 -11.21 20.67
CA ALA A 357 2.76 -12.18 21.68
C ALA A 357 1.35 -11.94 22.23
N LYS A 358 0.73 -12.98 22.77
CA LYS A 358 -0.40 -12.85 23.68
C LYS A 358 0.06 -12.27 25.02
N PRO A 359 -0.83 -11.70 25.86
CA PRO A 359 -0.44 -11.11 27.12
C PRO A 359 0.45 -12.03 27.97
N ASN A 360 1.60 -11.54 28.38
CA ASN A 360 2.60 -12.26 29.20
C ASN A 360 3.13 -13.57 28.59
N GLN A 361 3.08 -13.75 27.24
CA GLN A 361 3.56 -14.95 26.54
C GLN A 361 4.71 -14.64 25.55
N GLU A 362 5.51 -13.62 25.79
CA GLU A 362 6.64 -13.26 24.91
C GLU A 362 7.69 -14.40 24.85
N ALA A 363 7.94 -15.09 25.93
CA ALA A 363 8.90 -16.22 25.97
C ALA A 363 8.39 -17.40 25.12
N GLU A 364 7.13 -17.77 25.28
CA GLU A 364 6.50 -18.85 24.50
C GLU A 364 6.38 -18.47 23.03
N ALA A 365 6.11 -17.19 22.72
CA ALA A 365 6.05 -16.68 21.35
C ALA A 365 7.43 -16.75 20.68
N LEU A 366 8.50 -16.32 21.36
CA LEU A 366 9.86 -16.46 20.90
C LEU A 366 10.22 -17.95 20.71
N GLU A 367 9.90 -18.82 21.67
CA GLU A 367 10.14 -20.25 21.57
C GLU A 367 9.51 -20.84 20.31
N ALA A 368 8.27 -20.52 20.02
CA ALA A 368 7.54 -21.07 18.87
C ALA A 368 8.17 -20.64 17.54
N VAL A 369 8.51 -19.36 17.36
CA VAL A 369 9.12 -18.86 16.13
C VAL A 369 10.57 -19.36 16.00
N TYR A 370 11.34 -19.32 17.09
CA TYR A 370 12.74 -19.80 17.07
C TYR A 370 12.82 -21.31 16.80
N ARG A 371 11.87 -22.08 17.33
CA ARG A 371 11.74 -23.53 17.09
C ARG A 371 11.54 -23.86 15.62
N GLU A 372 10.73 -23.10 14.89
CA GLU A 372 10.54 -23.33 13.47
C GLU A 372 11.79 -22.98 12.65
N ASN A 373 12.48 -21.91 13.01
CA ASN A 373 13.77 -21.55 12.42
C ASN A 373 14.85 -22.63 12.68
N GLU A 374 14.95 -23.12 13.93
CA GLU A 374 15.88 -24.20 14.30
C GLU A 374 15.53 -25.54 13.62
N ARG A 375 14.24 -25.79 13.38
CA ARG A 375 13.80 -26.97 12.60
C ARG A 375 14.32 -26.89 11.17
N VAL A 376 14.21 -25.73 10.50
CA VAL A 376 14.78 -25.55 9.15
C VAL A 376 16.31 -25.70 9.17
N LYS A 377 16.98 -25.15 10.17
CA LYS A 377 18.44 -25.25 10.32
C LYS A 377 18.92 -26.71 10.45
N ARG A 378 18.16 -27.58 11.14
CA ARG A 378 18.53 -28.99 11.36
C ARG A 378 18.15 -29.90 10.21
N PHE A 379 16.92 -29.72 9.70
CA PHE A 379 16.32 -30.70 8.78
C PHE A 379 16.10 -30.14 7.36
N GLY A 380 16.27 -28.83 7.17
CA GLY A 380 16.02 -28.16 5.89
C GLY A 380 14.53 -28.05 5.55
N PHE A 381 14.30 -27.70 4.31
CA PHE A 381 13.01 -27.71 3.66
C PHE A 381 12.79 -29.04 2.95
N THR A 382 11.57 -29.32 2.54
CA THR A 382 11.24 -30.51 1.74
C THR A 382 11.28 -30.17 0.24
N GLN A 383 11.48 -31.20 -0.60
CA GLN A 383 11.41 -31.01 -2.06
C GLN A 383 10.05 -30.47 -2.51
N GLY A 384 8.95 -30.95 -1.88
CA GLY A 384 7.60 -30.49 -2.20
C GLY A 384 7.37 -29.00 -1.92
N GLU A 385 7.93 -28.46 -0.83
CA GLU A 385 7.88 -27.02 -0.55
C GLU A 385 8.61 -26.23 -1.63
N LEU A 386 9.82 -26.66 -2.01
CA LEU A 386 10.62 -25.96 -3.03
C LEU A 386 9.94 -26.01 -4.40
N GLU A 387 9.41 -27.15 -4.82
CA GLU A 387 8.74 -27.26 -6.13
C GLU A 387 7.49 -26.36 -6.21
N ARG A 388 6.72 -26.27 -5.13
CA ARG A 388 5.60 -25.30 -5.06
C ARG A 388 6.08 -23.85 -5.14
N ALA A 389 7.14 -23.52 -4.44
CA ALA A 389 7.71 -22.17 -4.45
C ALA A 389 8.24 -21.79 -5.83
N LYS A 390 8.98 -22.70 -6.50
CA LYS A 390 9.45 -22.52 -7.89
C LYS A 390 8.30 -22.33 -8.86
N THR A 391 7.29 -23.21 -8.79
CA THR A 391 6.12 -23.14 -9.65
C THR A 391 5.41 -21.80 -9.53
N ASN A 392 5.14 -21.35 -8.29
CA ASN A 392 4.48 -20.06 -8.06
C ASN A 392 5.33 -18.88 -8.55
N MET A 393 6.64 -18.91 -8.33
CA MET A 393 7.54 -17.85 -8.80
C MET A 393 7.59 -17.79 -10.33
N LEU A 394 7.73 -18.91 -11.01
CA LEU A 394 7.79 -18.96 -12.48
C LEU A 394 6.46 -18.50 -13.10
N VAL A 395 5.32 -18.90 -12.55
CA VAL A 395 4.01 -18.43 -13.01
C VAL A 395 3.84 -16.93 -12.78
N GLY A 396 4.27 -16.42 -11.63
CA GLY A 396 4.25 -14.98 -11.35
C GLY A 396 5.13 -14.18 -12.31
N LEU A 397 6.35 -14.68 -12.59
CA LEU A 397 7.27 -14.05 -13.53
C LEU A 397 6.75 -14.08 -14.98
N GLU A 398 6.09 -15.16 -15.39
CA GLU A 398 5.46 -15.23 -16.71
C GLU A 398 4.33 -14.20 -16.85
N SER A 399 3.48 -14.05 -15.83
CA SER A 399 2.43 -13.03 -15.81
C SER A 399 3.01 -11.60 -15.86
N ALA A 400 4.04 -11.33 -15.05
CA ALA A 400 4.74 -10.05 -15.10
C ALA A 400 5.36 -9.78 -16.47
N TYR A 401 5.95 -10.81 -17.11
CA TYR A 401 6.53 -10.70 -18.44
C TYR A 401 5.49 -10.35 -19.51
N LYS A 402 4.31 -10.94 -19.45
CA LYS A 402 3.20 -10.60 -20.37
C LYS A 402 2.72 -9.15 -20.20
N GLN A 403 2.89 -8.60 -19.02
CA GLN A 403 2.47 -7.25 -18.66
C GLN A 403 3.62 -6.23 -18.61
N LYS A 404 4.83 -6.58 -19.04
CA LYS A 404 6.02 -5.71 -18.98
C LYS A 404 5.82 -4.33 -19.63
N ASP A 405 4.98 -4.26 -20.70
CA ASP A 405 4.65 -3.00 -21.36
C ASP A 405 3.76 -2.07 -20.49
N LYS A 406 3.33 -2.54 -19.31
CA LYS A 406 2.55 -1.79 -18.32
C LYS A 406 3.39 -1.33 -17.11
N THR A 407 4.70 -1.60 -17.15
CA THR A 407 5.64 -1.06 -16.16
C THR A 407 5.62 0.46 -16.25
N THR A 408 5.35 1.12 -15.12
CA THR A 408 5.20 2.57 -15.08
C THR A 408 6.55 3.30 -15.15
N SER A 409 6.53 4.58 -15.47
CA SER A 409 7.73 5.40 -15.44
C SER A 409 8.33 5.49 -14.04
N GLU A 410 7.50 5.50 -13.01
CA GLU A 410 7.89 5.52 -11.61
C GLU A 410 8.63 4.24 -11.19
N ASP A 411 8.21 3.06 -11.68
CA ASP A 411 8.89 1.78 -11.41
C ASP A 411 10.34 1.81 -11.91
N TYR A 412 10.57 2.30 -13.13
CA TYR A 412 11.93 2.47 -13.67
C TYR A 412 12.76 3.50 -12.90
N ILE A 413 12.12 4.56 -12.39
CA ILE A 413 12.82 5.57 -11.58
C ILE A 413 13.27 4.99 -10.23
N GLU A 414 12.49 4.09 -9.62
CA GLU A 414 12.91 3.41 -8.38
C GLU A 414 14.16 2.54 -8.61
N GLU A 415 14.25 1.83 -9.74
CA GLU A 415 15.46 1.10 -10.13
C GLU A 415 16.65 2.04 -10.34
N ILE A 416 16.44 3.17 -11.03
CA ILE A 416 17.45 4.20 -11.26
C ILE A 416 17.94 4.78 -9.92
N LYS A 417 17.03 5.07 -9.00
CA LYS A 417 17.36 5.57 -7.67
C LYS A 417 18.25 4.60 -6.91
N SER A 418 17.85 3.32 -6.83
CA SER A 418 18.64 2.28 -6.16
C SER A 418 20.01 2.07 -6.82
N ASN A 419 20.08 2.19 -8.14
CA ASN A 419 21.36 2.16 -8.85
C ASN A 419 22.28 3.32 -8.48
N PHE A 420 21.75 4.54 -8.46
CA PHE A 420 22.54 5.73 -8.14
C PHE A 420 22.97 5.78 -6.68
N THR A 421 22.08 5.42 -5.74
CA THR A 421 22.34 5.58 -4.30
C THR A 421 23.03 4.35 -3.67
N GLU A 422 22.75 3.13 -4.18
CA GLU A 422 23.17 1.87 -3.56
C GLU A 422 23.97 0.97 -4.50
N GLY A 423 24.11 1.37 -5.77
CA GLY A 423 24.83 0.59 -6.78
C GLY A 423 24.11 -0.71 -7.16
N GLU A 424 22.76 -0.76 -7.02
CA GLU A 424 21.99 -1.90 -7.51
C GLU A 424 22.04 -1.97 -9.04
N PRO A 425 22.17 -3.18 -9.63
CA PRO A 425 22.20 -3.32 -11.08
C PRO A 425 20.79 -3.04 -11.68
N ILE A 426 20.74 -2.28 -12.77
CA ILE A 426 19.52 -2.13 -13.57
C ILE A 426 19.64 -3.14 -14.73
N VAL A 427 18.82 -4.18 -14.67
CA VAL A 427 18.86 -5.27 -15.65
C VAL A 427 17.59 -5.24 -16.49
N ASP A 428 17.74 -5.33 -17.81
CA ASP A 428 16.59 -5.46 -18.72
C ASP A 428 15.69 -6.63 -18.31
N PHE A 429 14.36 -6.40 -18.30
CA PHE A 429 13.41 -7.41 -17.80
C PHE A 429 13.36 -8.66 -18.68
N ASP A 430 13.60 -8.56 -19.99
CA ASP A 430 13.71 -9.74 -20.88
C ASP A 430 14.91 -10.60 -20.47
N TYR A 431 16.04 -9.95 -20.16
CA TYR A 431 17.21 -10.65 -19.67
C TYR A 431 16.95 -11.34 -18.32
N TYR A 432 16.37 -10.61 -17.35
CA TYR A 432 16.03 -11.13 -16.02
C TYR A 432 15.09 -12.34 -16.10
N TYR A 433 14.03 -12.23 -16.93
CA TYR A 433 13.05 -13.30 -17.12
C TYR A 433 13.68 -14.57 -17.72
N ASN A 434 14.53 -14.40 -18.75
CA ASN A 434 15.22 -15.54 -19.36
C ASN A 434 16.21 -16.20 -18.37
N PHE A 435 16.98 -15.40 -17.65
CA PHE A 435 17.86 -15.89 -16.59
C PHE A 435 17.07 -16.67 -15.52
N ALA A 436 15.96 -16.13 -15.05
CA ALA A 436 15.10 -16.77 -14.07
C ALA A 436 14.57 -18.14 -14.56
N LYS A 437 14.10 -18.21 -15.80
CA LYS A 437 13.60 -19.45 -16.40
C LYS A 437 14.65 -20.56 -16.49
N GLU A 438 15.91 -20.19 -16.72
CA GLU A 438 17.01 -21.15 -16.79
C GLU A 438 17.55 -21.55 -15.40
N ILE A 439 17.67 -20.60 -14.50
CA ILE A 439 18.32 -20.80 -13.18
C ILE A 439 17.37 -21.40 -12.14
N ILE A 440 16.12 -20.91 -12.04
CA ILE A 440 15.18 -21.36 -11.00
C ILE A 440 14.99 -22.89 -11.00
N PRO A 441 14.82 -23.58 -12.15
CA PRO A 441 14.71 -25.03 -12.16
C PRO A 441 15.93 -25.76 -11.59
N THR A 442 17.14 -25.17 -11.71
CA THR A 442 18.39 -25.79 -11.26
C THR A 442 18.63 -25.67 -9.75
N ILE A 443 17.91 -24.78 -9.07
CA ILE A 443 18.06 -24.56 -7.62
C ILE A 443 17.61 -25.81 -6.87
N THR A 444 18.46 -26.28 -5.91
CA THR A 444 18.17 -27.45 -5.11
C THR A 444 17.66 -27.12 -3.71
N VAL A 445 17.01 -28.07 -3.07
CA VAL A 445 16.48 -27.87 -1.70
C VAL A 445 17.63 -27.74 -0.69
N GLU A 446 18.77 -28.35 -0.97
CA GLU A 446 19.98 -28.25 -0.17
C GLU A 446 20.57 -26.86 -0.22
N GLU A 447 20.62 -26.20 -1.41
CA GLU A 447 21.10 -24.83 -1.56
C GLU A 447 20.26 -23.87 -0.72
N VAL A 448 18.92 -23.97 -0.80
CA VAL A 448 18.03 -23.09 -0.03
C VAL A 448 18.11 -23.41 1.47
N SER A 449 18.13 -24.68 1.85
CA SER A 449 18.21 -25.11 3.25
C SER A 449 19.52 -24.69 3.92
N ALA A 450 20.61 -24.61 3.17
CA ALA A 450 21.91 -24.17 3.68
C ALA A 450 21.89 -22.74 4.21
N LEU A 451 21.03 -21.88 3.67
CA LEU A 451 20.85 -20.50 4.13
C LEU A 451 20.46 -20.41 5.61
N ALA A 452 19.70 -21.39 6.13
CA ALA A 452 19.35 -21.41 7.55
C ALA A 452 20.57 -21.41 8.49
N LYS A 453 21.64 -22.11 8.12
CA LYS A 453 22.89 -22.14 8.90
C LYS A 453 23.64 -20.82 8.80
N GLN A 454 23.52 -20.15 7.68
CA GLN A 454 24.11 -18.82 7.47
C GLN A 454 23.32 -17.77 8.26
N TYR A 455 21.98 -17.75 8.13
CA TYR A 455 21.12 -16.71 8.71
C TYR A 455 20.94 -16.85 10.22
N LEU A 456 20.87 -18.08 10.75
CA LEU A 456 20.65 -18.29 12.17
C LEU A 456 21.98 -18.49 12.93
N ASN A 457 22.59 -17.37 13.31
CA ASN A 457 23.83 -17.34 14.11
C ASN A 457 23.67 -16.30 15.25
N ARG A 458 24.66 -16.20 16.14
CA ARG A 458 24.61 -15.32 17.31
C ARG A 458 25.48 -14.06 17.19
N LYS A 459 26.12 -13.83 16.04
CA LYS A 459 26.88 -12.60 15.78
C LYS A 459 25.98 -11.48 15.31
N ASN A 460 26.30 -10.26 15.66
CA ASN A 460 25.50 -9.08 15.32
C ASN A 460 24.03 -9.19 15.73
N MET A 461 23.74 -9.99 16.77
CA MET A 461 22.37 -10.27 17.22
C MET A 461 21.87 -9.21 18.18
N VAL A 462 20.63 -8.78 17.97
CA VAL A 462 19.92 -7.87 18.88
C VAL A 462 18.58 -8.52 19.23
N ILE A 463 18.30 -8.66 20.51
CA ILE A 463 16.99 -9.10 21.02
C ILE A 463 16.22 -7.87 21.44
N ILE A 464 14.97 -7.75 20.98
CA ILE A 464 14.12 -6.59 21.21
C ILE A 464 12.81 -7.07 21.82
N ALA A 465 12.49 -6.63 23.02
CA ALA A 465 11.17 -6.72 23.63
C ALA A 465 10.49 -5.36 23.50
N GLN A 466 9.23 -5.33 23.10
CA GLN A 466 8.45 -4.09 22.98
C GLN A 466 7.05 -4.29 23.50
N GLY A 467 6.47 -3.28 24.14
CA GLY A 467 5.07 -3.36 24.55
C GLY A 467 4.61 -2.27 25.50
N PRO A 468 3.48 -2.50 26.19
CA PRO A 468 2.95 -1.58 27.17
C PRO A 468 3.95 -1.34 28.31
N SER A 469 3.99 -0.11 28.84
CA SER A 469 4.84 0.22 29.98
C SER A 469 4.31 -0.31 31.34
N GLU A 470 3.05 -0.73 31.39
CA GLU A 470 2.38 -1.19 32.60
C GLU A 470 1.51 -2.43 32.33
N GLY A 471 1.29 -3.24 33.36
CA GLY A 471 0.37 -4.38 33.32
C GLY A 471 0.90 -5.63 32.62
N VAL A 472 2.10 -5.60 32.05
CA VAL A 472 2.74 -6.70 31.32
C VAL A 472 4.16 -6.91 31.82
N LYS A 473 4.54 -8.17 31.98
CA LYS A 473 5.93 -8.56 32.21
C LYS A 473 6.61 -8.83 30.86
N HIS A 474 7.62 -8.04 30.51
CA HIS A 474 8.43 -8.27 29.32
C HIS A 474 9.53 -9.29 29.57
N ILE A 475 9.85 -10.07 28.52
CA ILE A 475 10.94 -11.04 28.55
C ILE A 475 12.28 -10.31 28.74
N THR A 476 13.11 -10.79 29.65
CA THR A 476 14.47 -10.30 29.86
C THR A 476 15.45 -10.93 28.86
N LYS A 477 16.67 -10.35 28.78
CA LYS A 477 17.77 -10.93 27.96
C LYS A 477 18.06 -12.38 28.33
N ASP A 478 18.18 -12.66 29.64
CA ASP A 478 18.53 -13.99 30.13
C ASP A 478 17.43 -15.01 29.87
N GLU A 479 16.15 -14.60 30.06
CA GLU A 479 15.00 -15.44 29.71
C GLU A 479 14.97 -15.76 28.20
N ALA A 480 15.19 -14.75 27.34
CA ALA A 480 15.22 -14.96 25.88
C ALA A 480 16.35 -15.89 25.45
N LEU A 481 17.56 -15.73 26.03
CA LEU A 481 18.69 -16.63 25.78
C LEU A 481 18.42 -18.06 26.28
N ALA A 482 17.81 -18.20 27.45
CA ALA A 482 17.42 -19.51 27.99
C ALA A 482 16.38 -20.21 27.09
N VAL A 483 15.43 -19.46 26.52
CA VAL A 483 14.46 -19.99 25.53
C VAL A 483 15.19 -20.50 24.28
N MET A 484 16.10 -19.70 23.72
CA MET A 484 16.85 -20.09 22.53
C MET A 484 17.71 -21.34 22.81
N ASP A 485 18.42 -21.37 23.94
CA ASP A 485 19.24 -22.51 24.36
C ASP A 485 18.42 -23.78 24.60
N LYS A 486 17.23 -23.64 25.18
CA LYS A 486 16.26 -24.73 25.35
C LYS A 486 15.85 -25.34 24.00
N VAL A 487 15.51 -24.49 23.04
CA VAL A 487 15.14 -24.94 21.69
C VAL A 487 16.31 -25.65 20.99
N GLU A 488 17.50 -25.07 21.04
CA GLU A 488 18.72 -25.66 20.45
C GLU A 488 19.10 -27.00 21.07
N LYS A 489 18.74 -27.28 22.32
CA LYS A 489 18.98 -28.57 22.99
C LYS A 489 17.81 -29.54 22.89
N SER A 490 16.63 -29.07 22.46
CA SER A 490 15.42 -29.88 22.38
C SER A 490 15.46 -30.90 21.24
N GLN A 491 14.75 -32.00 21.37
CA GLN A 491 14.43 -32.88 20.24
C GLN A 491 13.38 -32.21 19.37
N LEU A 492 13.64 -32.13 18.08
CA LEU A 492 12.71 -31.60 17.07
C LEU A 492 12.42 -32.68 16.04
N GLU A 493 11.18 -32.74 15.58
CA GLU A 493 10.80 -33.59 14.46
C GLU A 493 10.93 -32.82 13.15
N PRO A 494 11.32 -33.45 12.04
CA PRO A 494 11.27 -32.88 10.71
C PRO A 494 9.85 -32.39 10.37
N TYR A 495 9.75 -31.33 9.56
CA TYR A 495 8.45 -30.88 9.05
C TYR A 495 7.85 -31.96 8.15
N LYS A 496 6.56 -32.22 8.33
CA LYS A 496 5.79 -33.19 7.53
C LYS A 496 4.98 -32.43 6.50
N ASP A 497 5.40 -32.47 5.26
CA ASP A 497 4.68 -31.85 4.15
C ASP A 497 3.52 -32.75 3.72
N GLN A 498 2.29 -32.31 4.01
CA GLN A 498 1.08 -32.97 3.54
C GLN A 498 0.69 -32.34 2.21
N SER A 499 0.94 -32.99 1.10
CA SER A 499 0.46 -32.64 -0.23
C SER A 499 -0.74 -33.50 -0.61
N SER A 500 -1.67 -32.93 -1.39
CA SER A 500 -2.81 -33.64 -1.98
C SER A 500 -2.84 -33.34 -3.47
N GLU A 501 -2.97 -34.38 -4.29
CA GLU A 501 -3.23 -34.29 -5.75
C GLU A 501 -4.73 -34.43 -6.03
N ALA A 502 -5.56 -33.65 -5.33
CA ALA A 502 -7.01 -33.74 -5.47
C ALA A 502 -7.54 -32.64 -6.41
N SER A 503 -8.67 -32.87 -7.03
CA SER A 503 -9.41 -31.90 -7.82
C SER A 503 -10.26 -30.98 -6.94
N LEU A 504 -10.39 -29.71 -7.28
CA LEU A 504 -11.28 -28.77 -6.57
C LEU A 504 -12.74 -29.22 -6.59
N ILE A 505 -13.19 -29.81 -7.70
CA ILE A 505 -14.55 -30.31 -7.91
C ILE A 505 -14.45 -31.74 -8.46
N ASN A 506 -15.07 -32.70 -7.78
CA ASN A 506 -15.07 -34.11 -8.14
C ASN A 506 -16.42 -34.58 -8.72
N GLU A 507 -17.42 -33.71 -8.81
CA GLU A 507 -18.75 -33.98 -9.30
C GLU A 507 -18.96 -33.48 -10.73
N ASP A 508 -19.86 -34.13 -11.46
CA ASP A 508 -20.22 -33.76 -12.82
C ASP A 508 -21.29 -32.66 -12.81
N LEU A 509 -20.92 -31.44 -13.22
CA LEU A 509 -21.80 -30.28 -13.20
C LEU A 509 -22.67 -30.24 -14.44
N LYS A 510 -24.02 -30.18 -14.26
CA LYS A 510 -24.96 -30.20 -15.38
C LYS A 510 -25.03 -28.88 -16.15
N GLY A 511 -24.86 -27.76 -15.44
CA GLY A 511 -24.94 -26.42 -16.01
C GLY A 511 -26.37 -25.99 -16.40
N SER A 512 -26.48 -24.76 -16.86
CA SER A 512 -27.67 -24.17 -17.50
C SER A 512 -27.26 -23.37 -18.70
N LYS A 513 -28.10 -23.38 -19.77
CA LYS A 513 -27.78 -22.71 -21.01
C LYS A 513 -28.03 -21.21 -20.96
N ILE A 514 -27.30 -20.46 -21.76
CA ILE A 514 -27.61 -19.04 -22.07
C ILE A 514 -28.85 -19.04 -22.96
N ILE A 515 -29.96 -18.48 -22.49
CA ILE A 515 -31.27 -18.40 -23.17
C ILE A 515 -31.53 -17.06 -23.81
N ALA A 516 -30.79 -16.00 -23.41
CA ALA A 516 -30.91 -14.68 -24.01
C ALA A 516 -29.57 -13.95 -24.00
N THR A 517 -29.34 -13.18 -25.07
CA THR A 517 -28.17 -12.29 -25.21
C THR A 517 -28.65 -10.88 -25.63
N LYS A 518 -28.22 -9.86 -24.90
CA LYS A 518 -28.49 -8.46 -25.19
C LYS A 518 -27.15 -7.73 -25.38
N LYS A 519 -26.99 -7.03 -26.50
CA LYS A 519 -25.82 -6.19 -26.75
C LYS A 519 -25.92 -4.87 -25.97
N LEU A 520 -24.78 -4.42 -25.45
CA LEU A 520 -24.61 -3.15 -24.78
C LEU A 520 -23.52 -2.34 -25.52
N PRO A 521 -23.85 -1.74 -26.67
CA PRO A 521 -22.85 -1.13 -27.57
C PRO A 521 -22.05 0.00 -26.91
N GLN A 522 -22.65 0.73 -25.96
CA GLN A 522 -22.02 1.83 -25.23
C GLN A 522 -20.84 1.37 -24.37
N PHE A 523 -20.82 0.09 -23.98
CA PHE A 523 -19.74 -0.51 -23.18
C PHE A 523 -18.91 -1.53 -23.95
N ASP A 524 -19.23 -1.75 -25.23
CA ASP A 524 -18.66 -2.88 -26.01
C ASP A 524 -18.80 -4.20 -25.24
N ALA A 525 -20.02 -4.49 -24.76
CA ALA A 525 -20.31 -5.60 -23.86
C ALA A 525 -21.60 -6.36 -24.28
N GLU A 526 -21.75 -7.57 -23.72
CA GLU A 526 -22.94 -8.39 -23.88
C GLU A 526 -23.51 -8.73 -22.49
N GLU A 527 -24.84 -8.71 -22.35
CA GLU A 527 -25.56 -9.27 -21.20
C GLU A 527 -26.12 -10.64 -21.60
N TRP A 528 -25.81 -11.65 -20.84
CA TRP A 528 -26.33 -13.01 -21.00
C TRP A 528 -27.27 -13.34 -19.83
N THR A 529 -28.40 -13.99 -20.14
CA THR A 529 -29.29 -14.54 -19.14
C THR A 529 -29.29 -16.07 -19.26
N LEU A 530 -29.00 -16.75 -18.17
CA LEU A 530 -29.02 -18.21 -18.09
C LEU A 530 -30.41 -18.72 -17.74
N GLU A 531 -30.69 -19.99 -18.06
CA GLU A 531 -31.94 -20.66 -17.75
C GLU A 531 -32.25 -20.68 -16.24
N ASN A 532 -31.21 -20.77 -15.36
CA ASN A 532 -31.41 -20.69 -13.89
C ASN A 532 -31.59 -19.24 -13.38
N GLY A 533 -31.67 -18.25 -14.27
CA GLY A 533 -31.95 -16.85 -13.93
C GLY A 533 -30.69 -16.00 -13.66
N ALA A 534 -29.50 -16.59 -13.63
CA ALA A 534 -28.26 -15.84 -13.47
C ALA A 534 -28.10 -14.82 -14.63
N LYS A 535 -27.63 -13.62 -14.31
CA LYS A 535 -27.29 -12.58 -15.28
C LYS A 535 -25.79 -12.35 -15.30
N VAL A 536 -25.19 -12.30 -16.49
CA VAL A 536 -23.77 -12.05 -16.68
C VAL A 536 -23.57 -10.96 -17.70
N VAL A 537 -22.87 -9.91 -17.34
CA VAL A 537 -22.44 -8.84 -18.25
C VAL A 537 -20.96 -9.05 -18.53
N PHE A 538 -20.66 -9.31 -19.79
CA PHE A 538 -19.29 -9.62 -20.24
C PHE A 538 -18.76 -8.51 -21.13
N ARG A 539 -17.54 -8.07 -20.85
CA ARG A 539 -16.75 -7.17 -21.69
C ARG A 539 -15.34 -7.71 -21.87
N LYS A 540 -14.95 -7.97 -23.13
CA LYS A 540 -13.54 -8.22 -23.45
C LYS A 540 -12.78 -6.90 -23.32
N ALA A 541 -11.65 -6.92 -22.59
CA ALA A 541 -10.77 -5.77 -22.42
C ALA A 541 -9.32 -6.23 -22.26
N ASP A 542 -8.44 -5.70 -23.07
CA ASP A 542 -7.02 -6.07 -23.17
C ASP A 542 -6.08 -5.00 -22.57
N PHE A 543 -6.62 -4.13 -21.73
CA PHE A 543 -5.82 -3.10 -21.04
C PHE A 543 -4.76 -3.74 -20.13
N GLU A 544 -5.16 -4.74 -19.33
CA GLU A 544 -4.26 -5.63 -18.61
C GLU A 544 -4.26 -7.00 -19.31
N LYS A 545 -3.13 -7.36 -19.95
CA LYS A 545 -3.03 -8.50 -20.87
C LYS A 545 -3.24 -9.87 -20.23
N ASP A 546 -2.93 -10.01 -18.94
CA ASP A 546 -2.99 -11.29 -18.19
C ASP A 546 -3.96 -11.23 -17.01
N GLN A 547 -5.06 -10.47 -17.13
CA GLN A 547 -6.05 -10.31 -16.07
C GLN A 547 -7.49 -10.47 -16.58
N VAL A 548 -8.29 -11.19 -15.80
CA VAL A 548 -9.75 -11.25 -15.89
C VAL A 548 -10.32 -11.02 -14.49
N GLN A 549 -11.25 -10.06 -14.38
CA GLN A 549 -11.95 -9.74 -13.15
C GLN A 549 -13.40 -10.19 -13.22
N VAL A 550 -13.91 -10.77 -12.14
CA VAL A 550 -15.31 -11.10 -11.93
C VAL A 550 -15.79 -10.39 -10.67
N ALA A 551 -16.84 -9.62 -10.81
CA ALA A 551 -17.56 -9.03 -9.68
C ALA A 551 -19.04 -9.41 -9.77
N SER A 552 -19.76 -9.34 -8.66
CA SER A 552 -21.23 -9.49 -8.70
C SER A 552 -21.89 -8.57 -7.67
N TYR A 553 -23.20 -8.45 -7.79
CA TYR A 553 -24.01 -7.65 -6.89
C TYR A 553 -25.38 -8.29 -6.69
N SER A 554 -25.80 -8.38 -5.44
CA SER A 554 -27.17 -8.66 -5.02
C SER A 554 -27.56 -7.73 -3.88
N LYS A 555 -28.85 -7.45 -3.70
CA LYS A 555 -29.37 -6.56 -2.66
C LYS A 555 -29.74 -7.33 -1.41
N GLY A 556 -29.50 -6.72 -0.24
CA GLY A 556 -29.87 -7.31 1.05
C GLY A 556 -28.88 -6.93 2.14
N GLY A 557 -27.75 -7.63 2.18
CA GLY A 557 -26.67 -7.41 3.13
C GLY A 557 -27.07 -7.60 4.59
N THR A 558 -26.30 -7.00 5.49
CA THR A 558 -26.57 -7.09 6.94
C THR A 558 -27.79 -6.29 7.38
N SER A 559 -28.39 -5.48 6.46
CA SER A 559 -29.62 -4.72 6.74
C SER A 559 -30.82 -5.60 7.11
N LEU A 560 -30.79 -6.86 6.69
CA LEU A 560 -31.87 -7.82 6.88
C LEU A 560 -31.85 -8.54 8.24
N TYR A 561 -30.82 -8.34 9.03
CA TYR A 561 -30.66 -8.99 10.32
C TYR A 561 -30.86 -8.03 11.49
N ASP A 562 -31.47 -8.55 12.56
CA ASP A 562 -31.63 -7.83 13.81
C ASP A 562 -30.26 -7.66 14.53
N VAL A 563 -30.24 -6.76 15.52
CA VAL A 563 -29.02 -6.41 16.26
C VAL A 563 -28.36 -7.64 16.93
N ASP A 564 -29.15 -8.63 17.33
CA ASP A 564 -28.66 -9.82 18.01
C ASP A 564 -27.82 -10.75 17.09
N LYS A 565 -28.06 -10.71 15.78
CA LYS A 565 -27.27 -11.44 14.79
C LYS A 565 -26.23 -10.58 14.10
N LEU A 566 -26.23 -9.27 14.35
CA LEU A 566 -25.43 -8.33 13.57
C LEU A 566 -23.91 -8.55 13.75
N ALA A 567 -23.45 -8.92 14.94
CA ALA A 567 -22.03 -9.21 15.18
C ALA A 567 -21.54 -10.38 14.29
N SER A 568 -22.29 -11.49 14.28
CA SER A 568 -21.99 -12.63 13.40
C SER A 568 -22.09 -12.26 11.92
N ALA A 569 -23.07 -11.43 11.53
CA ALA A 569 -23.24 -10.98 10.14
C ALA A 569 -22.07 -10.11 9.65
N MET A 570 -21.56 -9.24 10.50
CA MET A 570 -20.43 -8.37 10.16
C MET A 570 -19.12 -9.12 9.92
N VAL A 571 -18.92 -10.27 10.57
CA VAL A 571 -17.68 -11.05 10.45
C VAL A 571 -17.83 -12.30 9.57
N ALA A 572 -19.03 -12.63 9.11
CA ALA A 572 -19.34 -13.88 8.42
C ALA A 572 -18.38 -14.20 7.28
N THR A 573 -18.11 -13.25 6.39
CA THR A 573 -17.27 -13.48 5.22
C THR A 573 -15.80 -13.64 5.57
N GLN A 574 -15.31 -12.92 6.58
CA GLN A 574 -13.94 -13.03 7.08
C GLN A 574 -13.69 -14.42 7.70
N PHE A 575 -14.64 -14.89 8.51
CA PHE A 575 -14.53 -16.18 9.18
C PHE A 575 -14.64 -17.34 8.19
N VAL A 576 -15.66 -17.33 7.32
CA VAL A 576 -15.81 -18.35 6.28
C VAL A 576 -14.63 -18.38 5.31
N GLY A 577 -14.04 -17.23 5.01
CA GLY A 577 -12.81 -17.14 4.21
C GLY A 577 -11.62 -17.88 4.82
N ALA A 578 -11.54 -17.91 6.16
CA ALA A 578 -10.46 -18.57 6.89
C ALA A 578 -10.69 -20.07 7.12
N TYR A 579 -11.93 -20.56 6.97
CA TYR A 579 -12.25 -21.98 7.18
C TYR A 579 -11.81 -22.89 6.03
N GLY A 580 -11.44 -22.33 4.89
CA GLY A 580 -11.18 -23.07 3.67
C GLY A 580 -12.35 -23.02 2.68
N LEU A 581 -12.47 -24.03 1.81
CA LEU A 581 -13.52 -24.07 0.78
C LEU A 581 -13.75 -25.50 0.28
N GLY A 582 -14.98 -25.88 0.06
CA GLY A 582 -15.33 -27.23 -0.36
C GLY A 582 -14.90 -28.25 0.69
N ASP A 583 -14.20 -29.29 0.24
CA ASP A 583 -13.69 -30.36 1.08
C ASP A 583 -12.34 -30.03 1.76
N TYR A 584 -11.77 -28.85 1.47
CA TYR A 584 -10.40 -28.49 1.84
C TYR A 584 -10.34 -27.40 2.88
N ASP A 585 -9.54 -27.62 3.94
CA ASP A 585 -9.13 -26.53 4.83
C ASP A 585 -8.25 -25.50 4.09
N ALA A 586 -8.03 -24.35 4.72
CA ALA A 586 -7.31 -23.24 4.08
C ALA A 586 -5.85 -23.59 3.70
N ILE A 587 -5.19 -24.48 4.45
CA ILE A 587 -3.82 -24.91 4.17
C ILE A 587 -3.79 -25.80 2.94
N THR A 588 -4.65 -26.81 2.91
CA THR A 588 -4.77 -27.78 1.81
C THR A 588 -5.21 -27.07 0.52
N LEU A 589 -6.19 -26.17 0.60
CA LEU A 589 -6.67 -25.38 -0.54
C LEU A 589 -5.53 -24.55 -1.16
N ARG A 590 -4.71 -23.89 -0.35
CA ARG A 590 -3.56 -23.11 -0.82
C ARG A 590 -2.55 -24.00 -1.56
N LYS A 591 -2.29 -25.21 -1.06
CA LYS A 591 -1.39 -26.18 -1.72
C LYS A 591 -1.95 -26.68 -3.04
N LEU A 592 -3.27 -26.92 -3.12
CA LEU A 592 -3.95 -27.30 -4.37
C LEU A 592 -3.92 -26.23 -5.44
N LEU A 593 -3.91 -24.97 -5.03
CA LEU A 593 -3.84 -23.81 -5.94
C LEU A 593 -2.40 -23.45 -6.35
N THR A 594 -1.41 -24.31 -6.05
CA THR A 594 -0.04 -24.09 -6.50
C THR A 594 0.02 -23.96 -8.03
N GLY A 595 0.68 -22.91 -8.52
CA GLY A 595 0.80 -22.63 -9.96
C GLY A 595 -0.48 -22.07 -10.59
N LYS A 596 -1.49 -21.74 -9.78
CA LYS A 596 -2.73 -21.10 -10.21
C LYS A 596 -2.77 -19.65 -9.78
N GLN A 597 -3.01 -18.77 -10.74
CA GLN A 597 -3.31 -17.36 -10.48
C GLN A 597 -4.83 -17.16 -10.55
N ALA A 598 -5.54 -17.67 -9.56
CA ALA A 598 -6.98 -17.56 -9.43
C ALA A 598 -7.38 -17.36 -7.98
N SER A 599 -8.34 -16.48 -7.75
CA SER A 599 -8.88 -16.21 -6.43
C SER A 599 -10.39 -16.01 -6.47
N SER A 600 -11.07 -16.23 -5.34
CA SER A 600 -12.47 -15.86 -5.16
C SER A 600 -12.70 -15.30 -3.77
N ALA A 601 -13.63 -14.35 -3.66
CA ALA A 601 -14.03 -13.73 -2.40
C ALA A 601 -15.55 -13.56 -2.34
N VAL A 602 -16.06 -13.47 -1.11
CA VAL A 602 -17.45 -13.14 -0.81
C VAL A 602 -17.49 -11.88 0.04
N GLY A 603 -18.40 -10.96 -0.29
CA GLY A 603 -18.68 -9.76 0.49
C GLY A 603 -20.13 -9.75 0.96
N ILE A 604 -20.36 -9.44 2.23
CA ILE A 604 -21.67 -9.10 2.80
C ILE A 604 -21.53 -7.73 3.45
N SER A 605 -22.07 -6.72 2.79
CA SER A 605 -22.02 -5.32 3.24
C SER A 605 -23.30 -4.90 3.97
N GLY A 606 -23.44 -3.62 4.28
CA GLY A 606 -24.65 -3.10 4.92
C GLY A 606 -25.92 -3.35 4.12
N LEU A 607 -25.89 -3.20 2.79
CA LEU A 607 -27.09 -3.20 1.92
C LEU A 607 -27.00 -4.22 0.76
N SER A 608 -25.91 -4.94 0.63
CA SER A 608 -25.67 -5.83 -0.51
C SER A 608 -24.73 -6.97 -0.17
N GLU A 609 -24.76 -8.01 -0.98
CA GLU A 609 -23.79 -9.07 -1.04
C GLU A 609 -23.17 -9.18 -2.43
N SER A 610 -22.01 -9.81 -2.47
CA SER A 610 -21.23 -10.02 -3.70
C SER A 610 -20.41 -11.30 -3.63
N VAL A 611 -20.20 -11.91 -4.78
CA VAL A 611 -19.23 -13.00 -4.98
C VAL A 611 -18.42 -12.64 -6.23
N GLY A 612 -17.11 -12.70 -6.13
CA GLY A 612 -16.24 -12.32 -7.24
C GLY A 612 -14.86 -12.94 -7.14
N GLY A 613 -13.98 -12.56 -8.04
CA GLY A 613 -12.62 -13.04 -8.07
C GLY A 613 -11.79 -12.40 -9.17
N ALA A 614 -10.53 -12.78 -9.23
CA ALA A 614 -9.60 -12.40 -10.28
C ALA A 614 -8.78 -13.61 -10.71
N SER A 615 -8.40 -13.67 -11.98
CA SER A 615 -7.52 -14.69 -12.53
C SER A 615 -6.75 -14.21 -13.74
N THR A 616 -5.75 -14.99 -14.16
CA THR A 616 -5.28 -14.93 -15.55
C THR A 616 -6.32 -15.52 -16.50
N PRO A 617 -6.27 -15.25 -17.81
CA PRO A 617 -7.11 -15.93 -18.80
C PRO A 617 -6.96 -17.46 -18.75
N ASN A 618 -5.75 -17.98 -18.50
CA ASN A 618 -5.47 -19.41 -18.42
C ASN A 618 -6.09 -20.09 -17.18
N ASP A 619 -6.23 -19.36 -16.08
CA ASP A 619 -6.77 -19.87 -14.82
C ASP A 619 -8.22 -19.45 -14.58
N PHE A 620 -8.89 -18.91 -15.62
CA PHE A 620 -10.28 -18.47 -15.52
C PHE A 620 -11.22 -19.61 -15.07
N GLU A 621 -11.02 -20.84 -15.58
CA GLU A 621 -11.82 -21.99 -15.13
C GLU A 621 -11.60 -22.28 -13.65
N THR A 622 -10.37 -22.18 -13.15
CA THR A 622 -10.08 -22.36 -11.70
C THR A 622 -10.82 -21.32 -10.87
N MET A 623 -10.86 -20.06 -11.31
CA MET A 623 -11.65 -19.02 -10.63
C MET A 623 -13.14 -19.33 -10.64
N MET A 624 -13.68 -19.81 -11.76
CA MET A 624 -15.10 -20.19 -11.85
C MET A 624 -15.45 -21.38 -10.94
N GLN A 625 -14.53 -22.36 -10.78
CA GLN A 625 -14.65 -23.44 -9.82
C GLN A 625 -14.71 -22.90 -8.38
N LEU A 626 -13.82 -21.98 -8.03
CA LEU A 626 -13.81 -21.36 -6.70
C LEU A 626 -15.12 -20.57 -6.43
N ILE A 627 -15.62 -19.82 -7.42
CA ILE A 627 -16.90 -19.09 -7.31
C ILE A 627 -18.06 -20.07 -7.10
N TYR A 628 -18.14 -21.15 -7.88
CA TYR A 628 -19.15 -22.20 -7.70
C TYR A 628 -19.13 -22.76 -6.26
N LEU A 629 -17.95 -23.10 -5.75
CA LEU A 629 -17.80 -23.65 -4.40
C LEU A 629 -18.24 -22.63 -3.31
N ARG A 630 -18.10 -21.32 -3.52
CA ARG A 630 -18.58 -20.29 -2.59
C ARG A 630 -20.11 -20.37 -2.41
N PHE A 631 -20.85 -20.69 -3.46
CA PHE A 631 -22.30 -20.86 -3.40
C PHE A 631 -22.71 -22.22 -2.86
N GLU A 632 -22.18 -23.30 -3.44
CA GLU A 632 -22.71 -24.65 -3.22
C GLU A 632 -22.05 -25.41 -2.09
N LYS A 633 -20.74 -25.15 -1.83
CA LYS A 633 -19.95 -25.88 -0.83
C LYS A 633 -19.12 -24.97 0.08
N PRO A 634 -19.74 -23.94 0.72
CA PRO A 634 -19.01 -23.18 1.75
C PRO A 634 -18.65 -24.11 2.91
N ARG A 635 -17.44 -23.93 3.45
CA ARG A 635 -16.95 -24.72 4.58
C ARG A 635 -17.18 -24.01 5.91
N PHE A 636 -17.65 -24.77 6.93
CA PHE A 636 -17.79 -24.28 8.32
C PHE A 636 -16.97 -25.20 9.22
N ASP A 637 -15.81 -24.70 9.66
CA ASP A 637 -14.81 -25.46 10.39
C ASP A 637 -14.72 -24.93 11.83
N LYS A 638 -15.08 -25.79 12.80
CA LYS A 638 -15.09 -25.42 14.22
C LYS A 638 -13.70 -25.14 14.77
N GLU A 639 -12.70 -25.90 14.37
CA GLU A 639 -11.33 -25.73 14.86
C GLU A 639 -10.76 -24.39 14.34
N ALA A 640 -10.96 -24.07 13.07
CA ALA A 640 -10.59 -22.80 12.49
C ALA A 640 -11.37 -21.63 13.12
N HIS A 641 -12.66 -21.82 13.44
CA HIS A 641 -13.47 -20.83 14.16
C HIS A 641 -12.90 -20.53 15.54
N GLU A 642 -12.64 -21.57 16.34
CA GLU A 642 -12.07 -21.44 17.68
C GLU A 642 -10.70 -20.73 17.63
N ALA A 643 -9.84 -21.12 16.69
CA ALA A 643 -8.54 -20.47 16.49
C ALA A 643 -8.68 -18.98 16.17
N MET A 644 -9.66 -18.60 15.32
CA MET A 644 -9.95 -17.19 15.04
C MET A 644 -10.50 -16.44 16.25
N MET A 645 -11.43 -17.05 16.99
CA MET A 645 -11.98 -16.45 18.21
C MET A 645 -10.88 -16.22 19.25
N HIS A 646 -10.02 -17.21 19.49
CA HIS A 646 -8.88 -17.06 20.41
C HIS A 646 -7.97 -15.91 20.02
N ARG A 647 -7.64 -15.74 18.72
CA ARG A 647 -6.83 -14.61 18.23
C ARG A 647 -7.53 -13.28 18.45
N ASN A 648 -8.83 -13.19 18.16
CA ASN A 648 -9.60 -11.96 18.32
C ASN A 648 -9.74 -11.57 19.79
N TYR A 649 -9.99 -12.52 20.71
CA TYR A 649 -9.98 -12.24 22.16
C TYR A 649 -8.61 -11.78 22.62
N ALA A 650 -7.54 -12.46 22.21
CA ALA A 650 -6.18 -12.05 22.57
C ALA A 650 -5.83 -10.65 22.01
N ALA A 651 -6.30 -10.32 20.81
CA ALA A 651 -6.11 -8.98 20.24
C ALA A 651 -6.83 -7.90 21.06
N ILE A 652 -8.04 -8.17 21.56
CA ILE A 652 -8.79 -7.24 22.44
C ILE A 652 -8.14 -7.15 23.83
N GLU A 653 -7.71 -8.26 24.41
CA GLU A 653 -7.02 -8.29 25.70
C GLU A 653 -5.67 -7.55 25.65
N ASN A 654 -4.96 -7.65 24.52
CA ASN A 654 -3.74 -6.89 24.25
C ASN A 654 -4.02 -5.40 23.93
N ALA A 655 -5.26 -5.04 23.63
CA ALA A 655 -5.63 -3.67 23.28
C ALA A 655 -6.43 -3.01 24.41
N PRO A 656 -5.79 -2.56 25.51
CA PRO A 656 -6.44 -1.65 26.42
C PRO A 656 -6.93 -0.41 25.68
N ILE A 657 -7.80 0.37 26.30
CA ILE A 657 -8.42 1.55 25.71
C ILE A 657 -7.35 2.59 25.39
N THR A 658 -6.84 2.55 24.15
CA THR A 658 -5.87 3.56 23.69
C THR A 658 -6.55 4.86 23.29
N PRO A 659 -5.81 5.99 23.25
CA PRO A 659 -6.32 7.23 22.70
C PRO A 659 -6.89 7.07 21.29
N GLN A 660 -6.22 6.32 20.41
CA GLN A 660 -6.69 6.04 19.03
C GLN A 660 -8.00 5.26 19.02
N LYS A 661 -8.13 4.24 19.89
CA LYS A 661 -9.38 3.46 20.02
C LYS A 661 -10.52 4.33 20.54
N ILE A 662 -10.27 5.18 21.55
CA ILE A 662 -11.26 6.13 22.08
C ILE A 662 -11.72 7.07 20.95
N MET A 663 -10.78 7.63 20.18
CA MET A 663 -11.10 8.52 19.05
C MET A 663 -11.99 7.81 18.04
N GLN A 664 -11.58 6.65 17.55
CA GLN A 664 -12.28 5.89 16.53
C GLN A 664 -13.70 5.50 16.97
N ASP A 665 -13.83 4.96 18.17
CA ASP A 665 -15.11 4.54 18.74
C ASP A 665 -16.03 5.75 18.97
N SER A 666 -15.50 6.84 19.51
CA SER A 666 -16.26 8.07 19.75
C SER A 666 -16.78 8.69 18.46
N ILE A 667 -15.93 8.80 17.43
CA ILE A 667 -16.33 9.30 16.10
C ILE A 667 -17.47 8.42 15.55
N SER A 668 -17.28 7.09 15.55
CA SER A 668 -18.26 6.14 15.03
C SER A 668 -19.60 6.26 15.73
N MET A 669 -19.59 6.30 17.07
CA MET A 669 -20.82 6.39 17.88
C MET A 669 -21.52 7.73 17.71
N ILE A 670 -20.79 8.84 17.71
CA ILE A 670 -21.36 10.18 17.55
C ILE A 670 -21.95 10.32 16.14
N MET A 671 -21.21 9.93 15.10
CA MET A 671 -21.64 10.05 13.71
C MET A 671 -22.86 9.17 13.38
N SER A 672 -23.07 8.08 14.11
CA SER A 672 -24.28 7.25 14.01
C SER A 672 -25.40 7.64 14.97
N ASN A 673 -25.26 8.77 15.69
CA ASN A 673 -26.18 9.19 16.75
C ASN A 673 -26.44 8.06 17.79
N TYR A 674 -25.39 7.35 18.19
CA TYR A 674 -25.40 6.23 19.14
C TYR A 674 -26.36 5.11 18.75
N SER A 675 -26.48 4.84 17.46
CA SER A 675 -27.33 3.75 16.96
C SER A 675 -26.92 2.40 17.55
N LYS A 676 -27.88 1.61 18.01
CA LYS A 676 -27.64 0.23 18.49
C LYS A 676 -27.11 -0.69 17.40
N ARG A 677 -27.24 -0.33 16.13
CA ARG A 677 -26.67 -1.08 15.00
C ARG A 677 -25.21 -0.72 14.71
N ASN A 678 -24.66 0.31 15.33
CA ASN A 678 -23.25 0.63 15.27
C ASN A 678 -22.52 -0.09 16.40
N LEU A 679 -22.05 -1.29 16.13
CA LEU A 679 -21.39 -2.13 17.12
C LEU A 679 -19.91 -1.76 17.23
N ILE A 680 -19.42 -1.63 18.45
CA ILE A 680 -17.99 -1.44 18.75
C ILE A 680 -17.30 -2.80 18.86
N PHE A 681 -16.17 -2.97 18.18
CA PHE A 681 -15.36 -4.19 18.27
C PHE A 681 -14.67 -4.26 19.64
N ASN A 682 -15.27 -5.05 20.53
CA ASN A 682 -14.84 -5.26 21.91
C ASN A 682 -15.23 -6.69 22.35
N LYS A 683 -15.02 -7.01 23.65
CA LYS A 683 -15.36 -8.33 24.18
C LYS A 683 -16.85 -8.66 24.01
N GLU A 684 -17.75 -7.71 24.28
CA GLU A 684 -19.18 -7.90 24.12
C GLU A 684 -19.59 -8.20 22.66
N PHE A 685 -18.90 -7.59 21.70
CA PHE A 685 -19.08 -7.90 20.28
C PHE A 685 -18.65 -9.35 19.98
N LEU A 686 -17.48 -9.78 20.47
CA LEU A 686 -16.99 -11.15 20.27
C LEU A 686 -17.90 -12.19 20.93
N ASP A 687 -18.41 -11.92 22.13
CA ASP A 687 -19.29 -12.81 22.86
C ASP A 687 -20.62 -13.09 22.12
N LYS A 688 -20.99 -12.25 21.14
CA LYS A 688 -22.19 -12.41 20.29
C LYS A 688 -21.92 -13.18 18.99
N ILE A 689 -20.67 -13.52 18.67
CA ILE A 689 -20.33 -14.26 17.46
C ILE A 689 -20.56 -15.74 17.70
N SER A 690 -21.26 -16.41 16.77
CA SER A 690 -21.48 -17.86 16.79
C SER A 690 -21.31 -18.43 15.38
N ILE A 691 -20.66 -19.59 15.29
CA ILE A 691 -20.45 -20.30 14.03
C ILE A 691 -21.78 -20.69 13.38
N GLU A 692 -22.79 -21.06 14.19
CA GLU A 692 -24.11 -21.41 13.71
C GLU A 692 -24.81 -20.20 13.08
N GLN A 693 -24.73 -19.02 13.69
CA GLN A 693 -25.24 -17.78 13.09
C GLN A 693 -24.48 -17.39 11.83
N ILE A 694 -23.16 -17.54 11.83
CA ILE A 694 -22.32 -17.30 10.64
C ILE A 694 -22.76 -18.22 9.50
N GLU A 695 -22.98 -19.52 9.76
CA GLU A 695 -23.46 -20.48 8.76
C GLU A 695 -24.84 -20.10 8.24
N GLU A 696 -25.78 -19.81 9.14
CA GLU A 696 -27.14 -19.38 8.78
C GLU A 696 -27.11 -18.16 7.86
N ILE A 697 -26.39 -17.11 8.27
CA ILE A 697 -26.31 -15.84 7.53
C ILE A 697 -25.62 -16.03 6.18
N TYR A 698 -24.49 -16.72 6.15
CA TYR A 698 -23.76 -16.95 4.90
C TYR A 698 -24.62 -17.73 3.89
N ARG A 699 -25.21 -18.86 4.34
CA ARG A 699 -26.09 -19.68 3.49
C ARG A 699 -27.37 -18.96 3.07
N ASP A 700 -27.84 -17.99 3.86
CA ASP A 700 -28.99 -17.19 3.46
C ASP A 700 -28.62 -16.13 2.42
N ARG A 701 -27.48 -15.45 2.60
CA ARG A 701 -27.05 -14.38 1.67
C ARG A 701 -26.51 -14.93 0.35
N ILE A 702 -25.78 -16.05 0.39
CA ILE A 702 -25.05 -16.62 -0.77
C ILE A 702 -25.71 -17.97 -1.14
N LYS A 703 -26.94 -17.92 -1.64
CA LYS A 703 -27.64 -19.15 -2.02
C LYS A 703 -28.39 -19.11 -3.36
N ASP A 704 -28.85 -17.96 -3.79
CA ASP A 704 -29.73 -17.85 -4.95
C ASP A 704 -29.02 -17.11 -6.08
N ILE A 705 -28.62 -17.84 -7.11
CA ILE A 705 -27.90 -17.28 -8.24
C ILE A 705 -28.73 -16.25 -9.02
N SER A 706 -30.08 -16.37 -9.00
CA SER A 706 -30.99 -15.48 -9.72
C SER A 706 -31.09 -14.06 -9.11
N ASP A 707 -30.61 -13.88 -7.86
CA ASP A 707 -30.52 -12.57 -7.21
C ASP A 707 -29.28 -11.80 -7.68
N PHE A 708 -28.27 -12.50 -8.23
CA PHE A 708 -26.99 -11.90 -8.58
C PHE A 708 -26.93 -11.46 -10.04
N THR A 709 -26.34 -10.29 -10.27
CA THR A 709 -25.80 -9.89 -11.57
C THR A 709 -24.30 -9.93 -11.52
N PHE A 710 -23.69 -10.74 -12.39
CA PHE A 710 -22.24 -10.87 -12.53
C PHE A 710 -21.72 -9.93 -13.59
N PHE A 711 -20.52 -9.43 -13.41
CA PHE A 711 -19.78 -8.58 -14.32
C PHE A 711 -18.40 -9.20 -14.56
N ILE A 712 -18.06 -9.45 -15.81
CA ILE A 712 -16.79 -10.07 -16.22
C ILE A 712 -16.09 -9.09 -17.17
N VAL A 713 -14.91 -8.62 -16.80
CA VAL A 713 -14.09 -7.71 -17.61
C VAL A 713 -12.66 -8.24 -17.64
N GLY A 714 -12.08 -8.37 -18.83
CA GLY A 714 -10.68 -8.80 -18.96
C GLY A 714 -10.32 -9.34 -20.33
N ASN A 715 -9.07 -9.75 -20.47
CA ASN A 715 -8.50 -10.22 -21.75
C ASN A 715 -8.80 -11.71 -21.98
N ILE A 716 -10.07 -12.01 -22.23
CA ILE A 716 -10.55 -13.35 -22.54
C ILE A 716 -11.67 -13.28 -23.57
N ASP A 717 -11.79 -14.30 -24.43
CA ASP A 717 -12.81 -14.35 -25.48
C ASP A 717 -14.16 -14.87 -24.95
N ALA A 718 -15.26 -14.35 -25.49
CA ALA A 718 -16.61 -14.77 -25.16
C ALA A 718 -16.83 -16.28 -25.38
N GLU A 719 -16.22 -16.85 -26.43
CA GLU A 719 -16.29 -18.27 -26.78
C GLU A 719 -15.67 -19.16 -25.68
N THR A 720 -14.66 -18.66 -24.97
CA THR A 720 -14.06 -19.33 -23.80
C THR A 720 -14.91 -19.14 -22.54
N VAL A 721 -15.47 -17.95 -22.35
CA VAL A 721 -16.22 -17.60 -21.13
C VAL A 721 -17.59 -18.27 -21.10
N LYS A 722 -18.36 -18.25 -22.21
CA LYS A 722 -19.73 -18.78 -22.27
C LYS A 722 -19.86 -20.21 -21.75
N PRO A 723 -19.08 -21.21 -22.21
CA PRO A 723 -19.18 -22.58 -21.72
C PRO A 723 -18.89 -22.71 -20.21
N LEU A 724 -17.95 -21.92 -19.70
CA LEU A 724 -17.59 -21.96 -18.27
C LEU A 724 -18.66 -21.30 -17.39
N VAL A 725 -19.25 -20.21 -17.86
CA VAL A 725 -20.40 -19.58 -17.22
C VAL A 725 -21.60 -20.54 -17.19
N GLU A 726 -21.93 -21.17 -18.33
CA GLU A 726 -22.99 -22.19 -18.40
C GLU A 726 -22.74 -23.35 -17.44
N LYS A 727 -21.49 -23.84 -17.37
CA LYS A 727 -21.10 -24.97 -16.51
C LYS A 727 -21.15 -24.60 -15.04
N TYR A 728 -20.47 -23.51 -14.62
CA TYR A 728 -20.27 -23.21 -13.21
C TYR A 728 -21.39 -22.35 -12.61
N LEU A 729 -21.68 -21.17 -13.15
CA LEU A 729 -22.79 -20.35 -12.66
C LEU A 729 -24.13 -21.00 -12.98
N GLY A 730 -24.23 -21.67 -14.13
CA GLY A 730 -25.42 -22.43 -14.52
C GLY A 730 -25.72 -23.62 -13.63
N SER A 731 -24.76 -24.14 -12.86
CA SER A 731 -24.97 -25.25 -11.89
C SER A 731 -25.31 -24.77 -10.47
N VAL A 732 -25.22 -23.47 -10.20
CA VAL A 732 -25.64 -22.93 -8.90
C VAL A 732 -27.16 -22.90 -8.82
N LYS A 733 -27.69 -23.24 -7.64
CA LYS A 733 -29.13 -23.31 -7.41
C LYS A 733 -29.81 -21.96 -7.53
N SER A 734 -31.03 -21.99 -8.04
CA SER A 734 -31.93 -20.84 -8.16
C SER A 734 -33.20 -21.04 -7.37
N TYR A 735 -33.63 -20.02 -6.64
CA TYR A 735 -34.87 -20.02 -5.87
C TYR A 735 -35.83 -18.93 -6.37
N ASN A 736 -35.43 -18.15 -7.42
CA ASN A 736 -36.16 -17.01 -7.96
C ASN A 736 -36.51 -15.95 -6.90
N ARG A 737 -35.63 -15.79 -5.93
CA ARG A 737 -35.80 -14.80 -4.85
C ARG A 737 -35.71 -13.39 -5.43
N LYS A 738 -36.56 -12.49 -4.91
CA LYS A 738 -36.50 -11.06 -5.18
C LYS A 738 -36.40 -10.34 -3.86
N GLU A 739 -35.23 -9.93 -3.53
CA GLU A 739 -34.94 -9.31 -2.25
C GLU A 739 -34.39 -7.89 -2.42
N THR A 740 -34.54 -7.09 -1.40
CA THR A 740 -33.95 -5.77 -1.32
C THR A 740 -33.52 -5.47 0.11
N TRP A 741 -32.68 -4.48 0.28
CA TRP A 741 -32.23 -4.01 1.58
C TRP A 741 -33.33 -3.31 2.38
N VAL A 742 -33.16 -3.23 3.69
CA VAL A 742 -34.01 -2.51 4.64
C VAL A 742 -33.28 -1.26 5.14
N ASP A 743 -33.98 -0.11 5.11
CA ASP A 743 -33.48 1.10 5.75
C ASP A 743 -33.70 1.04 7.27
N ASN A 744 -32.68 0.67 8.00
CA ASN A 744 -32.69 0.55 9.47
C ASN A 744 -32.63 1.90 10.19
N LYS A 745 -32.80 3.01 9.48
CA LYS A 745 -32.83 4.39 10.00
C LYS A 745 -31.60 4.79 10.82
N VAL A 746 -30.42 4.24 10.50
CA VAL A 746 -29.15 4.73 11.05
C VAL A 746 -28.87 6.10 10.42
N ARG A 747 -28.83 7.13 11.24
CA ARG A 747 -28.65 8.52 10.83
C ARG A 747 -27.70 9.25 11.77
N GLY A 748 -27.02 10.26 11.26
CA GLY A 748 -26.27 11.20 12.08
C GLY A 748 -27.16 12.08 12.95
N PRO A 749 -26.60 12.78 13.94
CA PRO A 749 -27.31 13.75 14.77
C PRO A 749 -27.88 14.88 13.91
N LYS A 750 -29.02 15.43 14.33
CA LYS A 750 -29.65 16.57 13.67
C LYS A 750 -29.30 17.88 14.36
N GLY A 751 -29.19 18.96 13.55
CA GLY A 751 -28.79 20.28 14.04
C GLY A 751 -27.27 20.37 14.30
N ARG A 752 -26.89 21.05 15.39
CA ARG A 752 -25.47 21.21 15.78
C ARG A 752 -25.14 20.35 16.99
N THR A 753 -24.14 19.52 16.87
CA THR A 753 -23.60 18.67 17.94
C THR A 753 -22.14 19.04 18.16
N GLU A 754 -21.79 19.43 19.38
CA GLU A 754 -20.42 19.72 19.78
C GLU A 754 -20.00 18.74 20.87
N LYS A 755 -18.81 18.17 20.74
CA LYS A 755 -18.22 17.23 21.70
C LYS A 755 -16.77 17.56 21.93
N VAL A 756 -16.39 17.65 23.21
CA VAL A 756 -14.98 17.71 23.63
C VAL A 756 -14.67 16.41 24.37
N ILE A 757 -13.59 15.75 23.98
CA ILE A 757 -13.19 14.44 24.52
C ILE A 757 -11.73 14.54 24.94
N GLU A 758 -11.48 14.24 26.20
CA GLU A 758 -10.13 14.23 26.77
C GLU A 758 -9.41 12.90 26.49
N LEU A 759 -8.16 12.99 26.04
CA LEU A 759 -7.30 11.84 25.77
C LEU A 759 -6.04 11.90 26.62
N ASP A 760 -5.61 10.76 27.15
CA ASP A 760 -4.34 10.63 27.86
C ASP A 760 -3.19 10.43 26.88
N LEU A 761 -2.70 11.54 26.31
CA LEU A 761 -1.64 11.56 25.31
C LEU A 761 -0.27 11.82 25.93
N THR A 762 0.75 11.08 25.47
CA THR A 762 2.16 11.33 25.84
C THR A 762 2.67 12.61 25.20
N THR A 763 2.42 12.78 23.90
CA THR A 763 2.71 14.03 23.18
C THR A 763 1.41 14.84 23.09
N PRO A 764 1.33 16.03 23.74
CA PRO A 764 0.12 16.85 23.70
C PRO A 764 -0.19 17.32 22.30
N LYS A 765 -1.40 16.99 21.81
CA LYS A 765 -1.96 17.50 20.57
C LYS A 765 -3.48 17.50 20.66
N SER A 766 -4.13 18.36 19.90
CA SER A 766 -5.57 18.30 19.69
C SER A 766 -5.88 17.81 18.28
N THR A 767 -6.95 17.04 18.17
CA THR A 767 -7.51 16.64 16.87
C THR A 767 -8.89 17.26 16.71
N VAL A 768 -9.07 18.03 15.65
CA VAL A 768 -10.33 18.68 15.28
C VAL A 768 -11.00 17.87 14.17
N ILE A 769 -12.28 17.57 14.34
CA ILE A 769 -13.13 16.96 13.30
C ILE A 769 -14.40 17.76 13.20
N THR A 770 -14.67 18.30 12.00
CA THR A 770 -15.92 19.01 11.69
C THR A 770 -16.58 18.31 10.52
N ASN A 771 -17.78 17.77 10.73
CA ASN A 771 -18.59 17.14 9.69
C ASN A 771 -19.86 17.95 9.42
N PHE A 772 -20.07 18.27 8.16
CA PHE A 772 -21.35 18.82 7.66
C PHE A 772 -22.10 17.73 6.92
N SER A 773 -23.38 17.55 7.18
CA SER A 773 -24.22 16.61 6.44
C SER A 773 -25.56 17.23 6.06
N LYS A 774 -26.11 16.81 4.92
CA LYS A 774 -27.36 17.34 4.37
C LYS A 774 -28.12 16.27 3.62
N ASP A 775 -29.39 16.05 3.99
CA ASP A 775 -30.31 15.25 3.20
C ASP A 775 -30.66 16.03 1.91
N MET A 776 -30.17 15.54 0.77
CA MET A 776 -30.25 16.25 -0.50
C MET A 776 -30.10 15.28 -1.66
N LYS A 777 -30.92 15.47 -2.72
CA LYS A 777 -30.94 14.62 -3.91
C LYS A 777 -29.56 14.55 -4.58
N VAL A 778 -29.06 13.34 -4.79
CA VAL A 778 -27.77 13.06 -5.42
C VAL A 778 -27.90 13.10 -6.95
N THR A 779 -27.21 14.02 -7.59
CA THR A 779 -27.16 14.22 -9.03
C THR A 779 -25.73 14.32 -9.53
N ILE A 780 -25.50 14.02 -10.82
CA ILE A 780 -24.16 14.13 -11.42
C ILE A 780 -23.57 15.54 -11.30
N PRO A 781 -24.31 16.64 -11.65
CA PRO A 781 -23.78 17.98 -11.48
C PRO A 781 -23.39 18.32 -10.03
N ASN A 782 -24.24 17.89 -9.06
CA ASN A 782 -23.93 18.12 -7.65
C ASN A 782 -22.70 17.34 -7.19
N ASN A 783 -22.50 16.09 -7.66
CA ASN A 783 -21.29 15.31 -7.35
C ASN A 783 -20.03 15.96 -7.92
N LEU A 784 -20.11 16.49 -9.14
CA LEU A 784 -18.98 17.24 -9.73
C LEU A 784 -18.69 18.52 -8.93
N CYS A 785 -19.73 19.29 -8.57
CA CYS A 785 -19.57 20.44 -7.70
C CYS A 785 -19.01 20.08 -6.32
N LEU A 786 -19.38 18.94 -5.74
CA LEU A 786 -18.83 18.45 -4.47
C LEU A 786 -17.31 18.21 -4.55
N ASN A 787 -16.87 17.53 -5.63
CA ASN A 787 -15.45 17.26 -5.83
C ASN A 787 -14.64 18.53 -6.15
N ILE A 788 -15.21 19.46 -6.91
CA ILE A 788 -14.61 20.78 -7.17
C ILE A 788 -14.50 21.55 -5.85
N LEU A 789 -15.55 21.58 -5.05
CA LEU A 789 -15.56 22.24 -3.74
C LEU A 789 -14.49 21.65 -2.80
N ARG A 790 -14.34 20.33 -2.80
CA ARG A 790 -13.28 19.63 -2.04
C ARG A 790 -11.90 20.15 -2.44
N GLY A 791 -11.58 20.17 -3.74
CA GLY A 791 -10.26 20.62 -4.19
C GLY A 791 -9.99 22.10 -3.89
N ILE A 792 -11.03 22.95 -3.96
CA ILE A 792 -10.92 24.37 -3.60
C ILE A 792 -10.67 24.55 -2.10
N LEU A 793 -11.40 23.81 -1.25
CA LEU A 793 -11.21 23.87 0.20
C LEU A 793 -9.84 23.35 0.61
N ASP A 794 -9.36 22.24 0.02
CA ASP A 794 -8.00 21.73 0.26
C ASP A 794 -6.95 22.81 0.00
N ALA A 795 -7.03 23.48 -1.17
CA ALA A 795 -6.09 24.53 -1.54
C ALA A 795 -6.17 25.77 -0.61
N ARG A 796 -7.38 26.17 -0.21
CA ARG A 796 -7.59 27.32 0.70
C ARG A 796 -7.12 27.01 2.11
N TYR A 797 -7.36 25.80 2.65
CA TYR A 797 -6.89 25.41 3.98
C TYR A 797 -5.37 25.25 4.00
N MET A 798 -4.79 24.70 2.94
CA MET A 798 -3.32 24.69 2.78
C MET A 798 -2.75 26.09 2.93
N THR A 799 -3.33 27.06 2.23
CA THR A 799 -2.85 28.44 2.27
C THR A 799 -3.11 29.14 3.59
N ASN A 800 -4.34 29.05 4.12
CA ASN A 800 -4.80 29.92 5.21
C ASN A 800 -4.56 29.30 6.59
N ILE A 801 -4.52 27.96 6.71
CA ILE A 801 -4.35 27.28 8.00
C ILE A 801 -2.93 26.74 8.16
N ARG A 802 -2.39 26.05 7.12
CA ARG A 802 -1.03 25.52 7.20
C ARG A 802 0.02 26.63 7.00
N GLU A 803 0.00 27.33 5.87
CA GLU A 803 1.08 28.24 5.50
C GLU A 803 1.07 29.55 6.30
N LYS A 804 -0.11 30.18 6.50
CA LYS A 804 -0.19 31.47 7.19
C LYS A 804 -0.15 31.37 8.71
N GLU A 805 -0.86 30.38 9.27
CA GLU A 805 -0.95 30.21 10.72
C GLU A 805 0.17 29.30 11.26
N GLY A 806 0.81 28.51 10.41
CA GLY A 806 1.78 27.48 10.85
C GLY A 806 1.21 26.60 11.97
N GLY A 807 -0.10 26.34 11.94
CA GLY A 807 -0.84 25.77 13.06
C GLY A 807 -1.15 24.28 12.93
N THR A 808 -0.95 23.74 11.72
CA THR A 808 -1.14 22.32 11.41
C THR A 808 -0.23 21.90 10.27
N TYR A 809 0.09 20.61 10.21
CA TYR A 809 0.77 20.04 9.03
C TYR A 809 -0.15 20.01 7.79
N GLY A 810 -1.46 19.85 7.96
CA GLY A 810 -2.44 19.90 6.88
C GLY A 810 -3.87 19.65 7.36
N VAL A 811 -4.83 20.05 6.53
CA VAL A 811 -6.26 19.83 6.77
C VAL A 811 -6.77 18.81 5.74
N SER A 812 -7.28 17.69 6.20
CA SER A 812 -7.94 16.70 5.34
C SER A 812 -9.38 17.12 5.06
N VAL A 813 -9.78 17.16 3.78
CA VAL A 813 -11.16 17.42 3.35
C VAL A 813 -11.72 16.19 2.66
N GLN A 814 -12.71 15.54 3.27
CA GLN A 814 -13.33 14.32 2.78
C GLN A 814 -14.78 14.56 2.36
N PRO A 815 -15.07 14.50 1.04
CA PRO A 815 -16.43 14.61 0.53
C PRO A 815 -17.16 13.26 0.65
N GLY A 816 -18.46 13.30 0.89
CA GLY A 816 -19.30 12.12 0.91
C GLY A 816 -20.60 12.34 0.14
N SER A 817 -21.06 11.35 -0.59
CA SER A 817 -22.41 11.30 -1.17
C SER A 817 -22.96 9.89 -1.10
N SER A 818 -24.22 9.76 -0.70
CA SER A 818 -24.91 8.47 -0.64
C SER A 818 -26.28 8.57 -1.30
N ARG A 819 -26.67 7.53 -2.05
CA ARG A 819 -28.03 7.39 -2.59
C ARG A 819 -28.87 6.41 -1.78
N GLU A 820 -28.24 5.40 -1.22
CA GLU A 820 -28.88 4.33 -0.46
C GLU A 820 -28.27 4.25 0.95
N PRO A 821 -29.04 4.03 1.98
CA PRO A 821 -30.50 3.88 2.02
C PRO A 821 -31.27 5.21 1.91
N TYR A 822 -30.60 6.35 1.85
CA TYR A 822 -31.20 7.67 1.62
C TYR A 822 -30.21 8.62 0.94
N GLU A 823 -30.76 9.60 0.21
CA GLU A 823 -29.92 10.55 -0.54
C GLU A 823 -29.36 11.64 0.35
N SER A 824 -28.03 11.71 0.46
CA SER A 824 -27.34 12.69 1.29
C SER A 824 -25.97 13.08 0.73
N TYR A 825 -25.50 14.25 1.17
CA TYR A 825 -24.13 14.72 1.00
C TYR A 825 -23.49 15.00 2.35
N SER A 826 -22.19 14.86 2.42
CA SER A 826 -21.39 15.25 3.56
C SER A 826 -20.06 15.87 3.15
N MET A 827 -19.46 16.62 4.06
CA MET A 827 -18.11 17.13 3.96
C MET A 827 -17.48 17.10 5.35
N THR A 828 -16.41 16.33 5.49
CA THR A 828 -15.68 16.21 6.76
C THR A 828 -14.32 16.88 6.61
N MET A 829 -13.98 17.76 7.53
CA MET A 829 -12.65 18.35 7.69
C MET A 829 -12.02 17.83 8.96
N SER A 830 -10.74 17.46 8.91
CA SER A 830 -10.00 17.00 10.08
C SER A 830 -8.53 17.41 10.03
N PHE A 831 -7.96 17.71 11.19
CA PHE A 831 -6.55 18.04 11.35
C PHE A 831 -6.08 17.87 12.80
N ASP A 832 -4.76 17.63 12.93
CA ASP A 832 -4.07 17.70 14.22
C ASP A 832 -3.38 19.07 14.38
N CYS A 833 -3.31 19.57 15.61
CA CYS A 833 -2.68 20.87 15.89
C CYS A 833 -2.24 20.99 17.35
N ASP A 834 -1.54 22.08 17.63
CA ASP A 834 -1.29 22.53 19.02
C ASP A 834 -2.61 22.72 19.76
N PRO A 835 -2.74 22.19 21.01
CA PRO A 835 -3.97 22.34 21.80
C PRO A 835 -4.43 23.79 21.97
N ASP A 836 -3.51 24.74 22.12
CA ASP A 836 -3.82 26.16 22.34
C ASP A 836 -4.35 26.84 21.07
N LYS A 837 -4.11 26.27 19.87
CA LYS A 837 -4.58 26.78 18.58
C LYS A 837 -5.88 26.15 18.09
N ALA A 838 -6.34 25.08 18.69
CA ALA A 838 -7.41 24.22 18.13
C ALA A 838 -8.70 24.98 17.83
N GLU A 839 -9.21 25.79 18.75
CA GLU A 839 -10.44 26.56 18.56
C GLU A 839 -10.27 27.68 17.50
N HIS A 840 -9.12 28.33 17.49
CA HIS A 840 -8.81 29.32 16.47
C HIS A 840 -8.79 28.70 15.07
N LEU A 841 -8.04 27.62 14.88
CA LEU A 841 -7.93 26.94 13.58
C LEU A 841 -9.28 26.35 13.14
N LYS A 842 -10.06 25.80 14.07
CA LYS A 842 -11.44 25.36 13.78
C LYS A 842 -12.30 26.53 13.25
N SER A 843 -12.15 27.72 13.80
CA SER A 843 -12.89 28.91 13.34
C SER A 843 -12.56 29.30 11.89
N LEU A 844 -11.32 29.04 11.45
CA LEU A 844 -10.88 29.31 10.06
C LEU A 844 -11.55 28.35 9.06
N ILE A 845 -11.87 27.10 9.46
CA ILE A 845 -12.69 26.18 8.64
C ILE A 845 -14.01 26.86 8.26
N TYR A 846 -14.73 27.38 9.25
CA TYR A 846 -16.00 28.06 9.03
C TYR A 846 -15.83 29.36 8.23
N THR A 847 -14.76 30.13 8.50
CA THR A 847 -14.48 31.37 7.79
C THR A 847 -14.34 31.16 6.28
N GLU A 848 -13.62 30.12 5.84
CA GLU A 848 -13.45 29.83 4.41
C GLU A 848 -14.76 29.31 3.77
N ILE A 849 -15.55 28.53 4.50
CA ILE A 849 -16.88 28.10 4.03
C ILE A 849 -17.80 29.31 3.85
N ASP A 850 -17.81 30.23 4.82
CA ASP A 850 -18.64 31.45 4.76
C ASP A 850 -18.23 32.35 3.59
N LYS A 851 -16.92 32.50 3.34
CA LYS A 851 -16.43 33.21 2.16
C LYS A 851 -16.91 32.57 0.86
N LEU A 852 -16.80 31.24 0.74
CA LEU A 852 -17.29 30.52 -0.43
C LEU A 852 -18.80 30.65 -0.61
N MET A 853 -19.60 30.62 0.47
CA MET A 853 -21.04 30.85 0.40
C MET A 853 -21.39 32.27 -0.02
N LYS A 854 -20.64 33.28 0.43
CA LYS A 854 -20.89 34.71 0.17
C LYS A 854 -20.36 35.12 -1.21
N GLU A 855 -19.13 34.78 -1.56
CA GLU A 855 -18.40 35.27 -2.72
C GLU A 855 -18.38 34.26 -3.86
N GLY A 856 -18.30 32.96 -3.54
CA GLY A 856 -18.04 31.86 -4.45
C GLY A 856 -16.55 31.65 -4.70
N PRO A 857 -16.16 30.63 -5.46
CA PRO A 857 -14.80 30.44 -5.92
C PRO A 857 -14.49 31.37 -7.10
N THR A 858 -13.20 31.59 -7.36
CA THR A 858 -12.72 32.22 -8.60
C THR A 858 -12.75 31.24 -9.77
N GLN A 859 -12.70 31.76 -11.02
CA GLN A 859 -12.60 30.90 -12.20
C GLN A 859 -11.26 30.12 -12.19
N GLU A 860 -10.17 30.75 -11.77
CA GLU A 860 -8.86 30.10 -11.69
C GLU A 860 -8.84 28.89 -10.75
N GLU A 861 -9.51 28.97 -9.59
CA GLU A 861 -9.65 27.82 -8.66
C GLU A 861 -10.43 26.68 -9.31
N ILE A 862 -11.49 26.97 -10.05
CA ILE A 862 -12.26 25.95 -10.78
C ILE A 862 -11.41 25.34 -11.88
N ASP A 863 -10.73 26.12 -12.69
CA ASP A 863 -9.92 25.65 -13.82
C ASP A 863 -8.81 24.70 -13.36
N LYS A 864 -8.14 24.99 -12.24
CA LYS A 864 -7.16 24.11 -11.64
C LYS A 864 -7.75 22.75 -11.27
N VAL A 865 -8.82 22.75 -10.49
CA VAL A 865 -9.43 21.50 -10.02
C VAL A 865 -10.03 20.68 -11.16
N THR A 866 -10.71 21.33 -12.11
CA THR A 866 -11.32 20.63 -13.24
C THR A 866 -10.26 20.04 -14.19
N SER A 867 -9.11 20.72 -14.36
CA SER A 867 -7.98 20.17 -15.13
C SER A 867 -7.46 18.87 -14.52
N ILE A 868 -7.29 18.81 -13.19
CA ILE A 868 -6.92 17.59 -12.46
C ILE A 868 -7.98 16.50 -12.62
N MET A 869 -9.26 16.84 -12.46
CA MET A 869 -10.36 15.89 -12.60
C MET A 869 -10.44 15.27 -14.01
N LYS A 870 -10.27 16.06 -15.06
CA LYS A 870 -10.23 15.59 -16.45
C LYS A 870 -9.04 14.66 -16.70
N LYS A 871 -7.85 15.08 -16.27
CA LYS A 871 -6.65 14.25 -16.36
C LYS A 871 -6.89 12.87 -15.71
N ASN A 872 -7.39 12.85 -14.48
CA ASN A 872 -7.63 11.60 -13.73
C ASN A 872 -8.68 10.72 -14.43
N ASN A 873 -9.72 11.30 -15.00
CA ASN A 873 -10.74 10.58 -15.77
C ASN A 873 -10.14 9.93 -17.03
N GLU A 874 -9.32 10.66 -17.79
CA GLU A 874 -8.66 10.11 -18.98
C GLU A 874 -7.67 9.00 -18.62
N GLN A 875 -6.88 9.15 -17.56
CA GLN A 875 -5.93 8.15 -17.10
C GLN A 875 -6.60 6.88 -16.57
N SER A 876 -7.85 6.95 -16.10
CA SER A 876 -8.58 5.77 -15.62
C SER A 876 -9.15 4.90 -16.74
N LYS A 877 -9.45 5.47 -17.92
CA LYS A 877 -10.11 4.75 -19.03
C LYS A 877 -9.33 3.53 -19.57
N PRO A 878 -7.98 3.53 -19.68
CA PRO A 878 -7.21 2.38 -20.13
C PRO A 878 -6.96 1.33 -19.01
N HIS A 879 -7.93 1.12 -18.11
CA HIS A 879 -7.88 0.10 -17.05
C HIS A 879 -9.18 -0.71 -17.00
N ASN A 880 -9.07 -2.02 -16.78
CA ASN A 880 -10.22 -2.92 -16.61
C ASN A 880 -11.14 -2.47 -15.47
N ALA A 881 -10.57 -1.95 -14.38
CA ALA A 881 -11.32 -1.46 -13.23
C ALA A 881 -12.28 -0.30 -13.56
N TYR A 882 -11.90 0.60 -14.48
CA TYR A 882 -12.77 1.67 -14.95
C TYR A 882 -14.03 1.11 -15.61
N TRP A 883 -13.88 0.16 -16.52
CA TRP A 883 -15.00 -0.43 -17.25
C TRP A 883 -15.88 -1.30 -16.35
N MET A 884 -15.26 -2.03 -15.42
CA MET A 884 -15.99 -2.75 -14.38
C MET A 884 -16.89 -1.79 -13.58
N SER A 885 -16.33 -0.68 -13.09
CA SER A 885 -17.07 0.35 -12.34
C SER A 885 -18.13 1.05 -13.18
N ALA A 886 -17.84 1.35 -14.45
CA ALA A 886 -18.79 1.99 -15.36
C ALA A 886 -20.03 1.11 -15.62
N ILE A 887 -19.82 -0.16 -15.91
CA ILE A 887 -20.89 -1.13 -16.16
C ILE A 887 -21.72 -1.33 -14.86
N GLN A 888 -21.06 -1.52 -13.74
CA GLN A 888 -21.76 -1.62 -12.44
C GLN A 888 -22.60 -0.37 -12.13
N THR A 889 -22.05 0.82 -12.35
CA THR A 889 -22.77 2.08 -12.14
C THR A 889 -24.00 2.18 -13.03
N TYR A 890 -23.91 1.72 -14.26
CA TYR A 890 -25.06 1.65 -15.16
C TYR A 890 -26.18 0.71 -14.62
N TYR A 891 -25.79 -0.49 -14.20
CA TYR A 891 -26.76 -1.47 -13.66
C TYR A 891 -27.37 -1.05 -12.32
N LEU A 892 -26.57 -0.48 -11.42
CA LEU A 892 -27.02 -0.12 -10.08
C LEU A 892 -27.74 1.23 -10.03
N ARG A 893 -27.37 2.18 -10.91
CA ARG A 893 -27.82 3.58 -10.83
C ARG A 893 -28.48 4.11 -12.10
N GLY A 894 -28.50 3.35 -13.20
CA GLY A 894 -28.99 3.79 -14.50
C GLY A 894 -28.17 4.93 -15.12
N ILE A 895 -26.90 5.08 -14.72
CA ILE A 895 -26.01 6.15 -15.17
C ILE A 895 -24.90 5.57 -16.04
N ASP A 896 -24.84 5.99 -17.29
CA ASP A 896 -23.72 5.71 -18.17
C ASP A 896 -22.64 6.79 -17.97
N VAL A 897 -21.59 6.45 -17.20
CA VAL A 897 -20.48 7.38 -16.92
C VAL A 897 -19.52 7.52 -18.12
N THR A 898 -19.66 6.68 -19.15
CA THR A 898 -18.85 6.77 -20.38
C THR A 898 -19.45 7.75 -21.38
N ASP A 899 -20.74 8.12 -21.23
CA ASP A 899 -21.37 9.14 -22.07
C ASP A 899 -20.81 10.53 -21.71
N PRO A 900 -20.16 11.24 -22.66
CA PRO A 900 -19.60 12.56 -22.42
C PRO A 900 -20.57 13.56 -21.79
N LYS A 901 -21.89 13.42 -22.03
CA LYS A 901 -22.91 14.28 -21.43
C LYS A 901 -23.02 14.15 -19.90
N ASN A 902 -22.47 13.08 -19.32
CA ASN A 902 -22.50 12.81 -17.87
C ASN A 902 -21.21 13.22 -17.15
N PHE A 903 -20.14 13.59 -17.87
CA PHE A 903 -18.92 14.13 -17.30
C PHE A 903 -18.39 15.32 -18.09
N ASP A 904 -17.84 15.11 -19.31
CA ASP A 904 -17.13 16.12 -20.07
C ASP A 904 -17.99 17.36 -20.37
N ASN A 905 -19.22 17.15 -20.85
CA ASN A 905 -20.14 18.26 -21.18
C ASN A 905 -20.66 19.02 -19.96
N ILE A 906 -20.58 18.44 -18.77
CA ILE A 906 -20.99 19.10 -17.53
C ILE A 906 -19.82 19.87 -16.95
N ILE A 907 -18.65 19.21 -16.79
CA ILE A 907 -17.49 19.79 -16.13
C ILE A 907 -17.02 21.05 -16.86
N ASP A 908 -17.09 21.05 -18.20
CA ASP A 908 -16.73 22.23 -19.02
C ASP A 908 -17.68 23.44 -18.86
N LYS A 909 -18.86 23.21 -18.33
CA LYS A 909 -19.90 24.25 -18.16
C LYS A 909 -20.07 24.69 -16.71
N ILE A 910 -19.38 24.06 -15.75
CA ILE A 910 -19.46 24.45 -14.35
C ILE A 910 -18.82 25.83 -14.16
N THR A 911 -19.60 26.74 -13.61
CA THR A 911 -19.19 28.12 -13.34
C THR A 911 -19.00 28.37 -11.84
N PRO A 912 -18.30 29.47 -11.44
CA PRO A 912 -18.24 29.90 -10.05
C PRO A 912 -19.61 30.04 -9.38
N LYS A 913 -20.61 30.45 -10.15
CA LYS A 913 -22.01 30.59 -9.66
C LYS A 913 -22.63 29.23 -9.31
N ASP A 914 -22.34 28.18 -10.08
CA ASP A 914 -22.88 26.84 -9.84
C ASP A 914 -22.27 26.26 -8.58
N VAL A 915 -20.94 26.33 -8.43
CA VAL A 915 -20.23 25.88 -7.22
C VAL A 915 -20.69 26.68 -6.00
N LYS A 916 -20.79 28.01 -6.09
CA LYS A 916 -21.34 28.86 -5.02
C LYS A 916 -22.75 28.40 -4.60
N LYS A 917 -23.64 28.18 -5.57
CA LYS A 917 -25.01 27.72 -5.31
C LYS A 917 -25.04 26.35 -4.64
N PHE A 918 -24.17 25.45 -5.07
CA PHE A 918 -24.03 24.13 -4.44
C PHE A 918 -23.50 24.25 -3.01
N THR A 919 -22.44 25.08 -2.78
CA THR A 919 -21.88 25.37 -1.45
C THR A 919 -22.96 25.90 -0.49
N GLN A 920 -23.74 26.88 -0.93
CA GLN A 920 -24.89 27.40 -0.15
C GLN A 920 -25.92 26.33 0.16
N LYS A 921 -26.22 25.46 -0.81
CA LYS A 921 -27.19 24.37 -0.64
C LYS A 921 -26.70 23.30 0.34
N LEU A 922 -25.42 22.99 0.32
CA LEU A 922 -24.79 22.01 1.21
C LEU A 922 -24.70 22.53 2.65
N PHE A 923 -24.10 23.71 2.86
CA PHE A 923 -23.75 24.18 4.21
C PHE A 923 -24.86 24.96 4.92
N LYS A 924 -25.75 25.67 4.18
CA LYS A 924 -26.82 26.44 4.82
C LYS A 924 -27.88 25.52 5.44
N GLY A 925 -27.96 25.51 6.78
CA GLY A 925 -28.83 24.64 7.54
C GLY A 925 -28.48 23.16 7.40
N ALA A 926 -27.20 22.84 7.26
CA ALA A 926 -26.67 21.50 7.39
C ALA A 926 -26.72 21.03 8.85
N ASP A 927 -26.78 19.72 9.03
CA ASP A 927 -26.46 19.12 10.31
C ASP A 927 -24.94 19.15 10.50
N VAL A 928 -24.48 19.59 11.67
CA VAL A 928 -23.05 19.80 11.94
C VAL A 928 -22.64 19.00 13.17
N VAL A 929 -21.55 18.28 13.03
CA VAL A 929 -20.90 17.57 14.15
C VAL A 929 -19.48 18.10 14.29
N ASP A 930 -19.20 18.77 15.40
CA ASP A 930 -17.86 19.20 15.83
C ASP A 930 -17.37 18.27 16.94
N ILE A 931 -16.25 17.61 16.71
CA ILE A 931 -15.57 16.80 17.72
C ILE A 931 -14.18 17.37 17.93
N LEU A 932 -13.87 17.72 19.15
CA LEU A 932 -12.56 18.19 19.57
C LEU A 932 -11.96 17.18 20.56
N PHE A 933 -10.91 16.51 20.16
CA PHE A 933 -10.09 15.71 21.06
C PHE A 933 -8.98 16.58 21.64
N VAL A 934 -8.86 16.58 22.94
CA VAL A 934 -7.87 17.40 23.68
C VAL A 934 -7.05 16.53 24.63
N PRO A 935 -5.78 16.87 24.91
CA PRO A 935 -5.04 16.19 25.95
C PRO A 935 -5.68 16.46 27.33
N LYS A 936 -5.70 15.44 28.20
CA LYS A 936 -6.08 15.63 29.58
C LYS A 936 -5.20 16.68 30.25
N ALA A 937 -5.79 17.57 31.00
CA ALA A 937 -5.05 18.48 31.86
C ALA A 937 -4.21 17.65 32.86
N LYS A 938 -2.90 17.96 32.96
CA LYS A 938 -1.98 17.30 33.88
C LYS A 938 -2.21 17.75 35.31
#